data_9ce1bf05b74fb8701559ceab0d5bd804
#
_entry.id   9ce1bf05b74fb8701559ceab0d5bd804
#
_cell.length_a   1.000
_cell.length_b   1.000
_cell.length_c   1.000
_cell.angle_alpha   90.00
_cell.angle_beta   90.00
_cell.angle_gamma   90.00
#
_symmetry.space_group_name_H-M   'P 1'
#
loop_
_entity.id
_entity.type
_entity.pdbx_description
1 polymer ?
#
loop_
_entity_poly.entity_id
_entity_poly.type
_entity_poly.pdbx_seq_one_letter_code
_entity_poly.pdbx_strand_id
1 'polypeptide(L)'
;MNNDLHSKTFILDESGNIQRIGDYLAGSVTEMPFSLQADGMADFVNPTVSGRGNDRTMTWLEAKGKLEITARYQYDESAGIISRRDTLVNRTKKKIMIRKYAARFTFNPGEYELNSQRSLWCHESQGEWTRLHSGSVTLGSRAGRWCEGATPFAVLRDSYSSHALAFLVFPEGDWMLRFSCRTSGGAGKLPDLLAEAGLSDDRLELELAPGECWQAPEVVIQILPGREAYSGTAAMNRWLNRRFPARPDRFPVVYNTWLDKMSKLDVPRLEQQLKAVKKCGCEVFVVDYGWYEDLGAFTRLNDWDECNNRAFFGKMRRFADKVRKAGLGFGFWVEMEFFLNKSVAVQKHPDWFFPSDHPNIVCPKTWLPEVEDYLVDSLADTIRRYKTVYVKNDMNHSQGYVPDHLNRYQKGVFRVFARLRKMLPEVTFENCSSGSLRMAAGGMMEAFDNHFISDNASPLENLRMFQGMLPRFAPGRIYHWYVGSELHPETLPAPSYEAGIIVQPQKATWNRMQVDDLNFGLLCNLTGQIGYSCDLASFSDENLKMIARYNAFYKQHRSGFLRSEAYLLTPPENFDKQRGWVAIQISDLRTDTHFLYSFHCISDGDETRIFHLKGLKPEKQYEVFEMFPQKTQIEIKITGDLLSRSGIPVSFAGNQQLSWRGKLIIIRGTTA
;
A
#
# COMPACT_ATOMS: atom_id res chain seq x y z
N MET A 1 -32.02 -13.59 9.42
CA MET A 1 -30.95 -13.96 10.35
C MET A 1 -30.08 -15.14 9.90
N ASN A 2 -30.33 -15.80 8.77
CA ASN A 2 -29.57 -16.99 8.34
C ASN A 2 -28.53 -16.75 7.22
N ASN A 3 -28.27 -15.52 6.79
CA ASN A 3 -27.34 -15.25 5.69
C ASN A 3 -25.85 -15.16 6.11
N ASP A 4 -25.55 -15.12 7.39
CA ASP A 4 -24.18 -14.91 7.88
C ASP A 4 -23.33 -16.21 7.95
N LEU A 5 -23.98 -17.37 7.99
CA LEU A 5 -23.28 -18.66 8.14
C LEU A 5 -22.59 -19.13 6.84
N HIS A 6 -23.16 -18.82 5.68
CA HIS A 6 -22.59 -19.25 4.39
C HIS A 6 -21.42 -18.38 3.93
N SER A 7 -21.39 -17.10 4.30
CA SER A 7 -20.37 -16.14 3.86
C SER A 7 -18.95 -16.42 4.40
N LYS A 8 -18.81 -17.29 5.41
CA LYS A 8 -17.52 -17.59 6.06
C LYS A 8 -17.13 -19.05 5.96
N THR A 9 -17.69 -19.79 5.02
CA THR A 9 -17.46 -21.21 4.93
C THR A 9 -16.27 -21.53 4.01
N PHE A 10 -15.25 -22.19 4.54
CA PHE A 10 -14.20 -22.83 3.76
C PHE A 10 -14.19 -24.32 4.08
N ILE A 11 -14.45 -25.17 3.08
CA ILE A 11 -14.56 -26.61 3.27
C ILE A 11 -13.54 -27.31 2.38
N LEU A 12 -12.71 -28.13 3.01
CA LEU A 12 -11.89 -29.16 2.36
C LEU A 12 -12.51 -30.53 2.62
N ASP A 13 -12.52 -31.43 1.64
CA ASP A 13 -12.91 -32.81 1.85
C ASP A 13 -11.81 -33.61 2.60
N GLU A 14 -12.08 -34.89 2.89
CA GLU A 14 -11.14 -35.78 3.58
C GLU A 14 -9.83 -35.99 2.80
N SER A 15 -9.88 -35.86 1.47
CA SER A 15 -8.72 -35.91 0.58
C SER A 15 -8.02 -34.56 0.42
N GLY A 16 -8.53 -33.51 1.07
CA GLY A 16 -7.96 -32.17 1.02
C GLY A 16 -8.32 -31.35 -0.21
N ASN A 17 -9.33 -31.75 -0.99
CA ASN A 17 -9.81 -30.93 -2.10
C ASN A 17 -10.73 -29.81 -1.60
N ILE A 18 -10.65 -28.66 -2.24
CA ILE A 18 -11.52 -27.53 -1.92
C ILE A 18 -12.94 -27.85 -2.44
N GLN A 19 -13.90 -27.93 -1.51
CA GLN A 19 -15.31 -28.15 -1.81
C GLN A 19 -16.11 -26.86 -1.89
N ARG A 20 -15.74 -25.87 -1.07
CA ARG A 20 -16.44 -24.61 -0.96
C ARG A 20 -15.56 -23.46 -0.49
N ILE A 21 -15.74 -22.30 -1.05
CA ILE A 21 -15.20 -20.99 -0.60
C ILE A 21 -16.38 -20.00 -0.59
N GLY A 22 -16.92 -19.70 0.60
CA GLY A 22 -18.13 -18.88 0.73
C GLY A 22 -19.34 -19.53 0.05
N ASP A 23 -20.00 -18.80 -0.83
CA ASP A 23 -21.11 -19.30 -1.66
C ASP A 23 -20.64 -20.06 -2.91
N TYR A 24 -19.33 -20.04 -3.19
CA TYR A 24 -18.78 -20.63 -4.40
C TYR A 24 -18.42 -22.08 -4.16
N LEU A 25 -18.98 -22.96 -4.98
CA LEU A 25 -18.60 -24.36 -5.03
C LEU A 25 -17.33 -24.50 -5.85
N ALA A 26 -16.42 -25.37 -5.41
CA ALA A 26 -15.32 -25.77 -6.25
C ALA A 26 -15.81 -26.52 -7.48
N GLY A 27 -15.22 -26.24 -8.63
CA GLY A 27 -15.43 -26.99 -9.85
C GLY A 27 -14.92 -28.43 -9.74
N SER A 28 -14.69 -29.09 -10.86
CA SER A 28 -14.32 -30.49 -10.90
C SER A 28 -13.22 -30.87 -9.88
N VAL A 29 -13.52 -31.82 -9.03
CA VAL A 29 -12.63 -32.37 -7.96
C VAL A 29 -11.41 -33.10 -8.56
N THR A 30 -11.41 -33.35 -9.88
CA THR A 30 -10.34 -34.10 -10.58
C THR A 30 -9.14 -33.24 -10.97
N GLU A 31 -9.24 -31.92 -10.88
CA GLU A 31 -8.14 -31.01 -11.27
C GLU A 31 -7.22 -30.73 -10.09
N MET A 32 -5.91 -30.77 -10.32
CA MET A 32 -4.92 -30.39 -9.30
C MET A 32 -5.11 -28.96 -8.85
N PRO A 33 -4.98 -28.65 -7.53
CA PRO A 33 -5.11 -27.30 -7.01
C PRO A 33 -3.88 -26.41 -7.31
N PHE A 34 -3.05 -26.82 -8.25
CA PHE A 34 -1.93 -26.04 -8.79
C PHE A 34 -1.76 -26.30 -10.28
N SER A 35 -1.19 -25.33 -10.96
CA SER A 35 -0.70 -25.46 -12.34
C SER A 35 0.81 -25.52 -12.31
N LEU A 36 1.38 -26.56 -12.92
CA LEU A 36 2.82 -26.75 -13.02
C LEU A 36 3.22 -27.05 -14.47
N GLN A 37 4.30 -26.42 -14.93
CA GLN A 37 5.04 -26.82 -16.11
C GLN A 37 6.51 -26.95 -15.73
N ALA A 38 7.02 -28.17 -15.79
CA ALA A 38 8.42 -28.50 -15.50
C ALA A 38 8.90 -29.63 -16.38
N ASP A 39 10.18 -29.59 -16.79
CA ASP A 39 10.74 -30.56 -17.73
C ASP A 39 10.80 -31.96 -17.13
N GLY A 40 10.29 -32.95 -17.86
CA GLY A 40 10.38 -34.39 -17.53
C GLY A 40 9.59 -34.80 -16.29
N MET A 41 8.53 -34.06 -15.91
CA MET A 41 7.62 -34.40 -14.83
C MET A 41 6.54 -35.37 -15.33
N ALA A 42 6.18 -36.33 -14.48
CA ALA A 42 5.02 -37.22 -14.64
C ALA A 42 3.84 -36.67 -13.83
N ASP A 43 2.74 -37.40 -13.81
CA ASP A 43 1.57 -37.09 -12.99
C ASP A 43 1.90 -37.12 -11.48
N PHE A 44 1.12 -36.43 -10.67
CA PHE A 44 1.22 -36.45 -9.25
C PHE A 44 0.27 -37.49 -8.65
N VAL A 45 0.72 -38.18 -7.60
CA VAL A 45 -0.14 -39.10 -6.83
C VAL A 45 -1.10 -38.32 -5.92
N ASN A 46 -2.13 -39.00 -5.45
CA ASN A 46 -3.08 -38.42 -4.49
C ASN A 46 -2.35 -37.81 -3.29
N PRO A 47 -2.81 -36.65 -2.80
CA PRO A 47 -2.14 -35.97 -1.71
C PRO A 47 -2.25 -36.73 -0.39
N THR A 48 -1.22 -36.61 0.43
CA THR A 48 -1.34 -36.85 1.87
C THR A 48 -1.80 -35.57 2.54
N VAL A 49 -2.79 -35.70 3.44
CA VAL A 49 -3.37 -34.57 4.19
C VAL A 49 -2.93 -34.63 5.63
N SER A 50 -2.45 -33.51 6.16
CA SER A 50 -2.08 -33.35 7.57
C SER A 50 -2.66 -32.04 8.14
N GLY A 51 -2.56 -31.86 9.45
CA GLY A 51 -3.13 -30.71 10.14
C GLY A 51 -4.56 -30.94 10.61
N ARG A 52 -5.13 -29.99 11.36
CA ARG A 52 -6.48 -30.08 11.93
C ARG A 52 -7.22 -28.74 11.85
N GLY A 53 -8.55 -28.81 11.77
CA GLY A 53 -9.40 -27.61 11.76
C GLY A 53 -9.05 -26.66 10.61
N ASN A 54 -8.73 -25.43 10.96
CA ASN A 54 -8.47 -24.34 10.04
C ASN A 54 -7.02 -24.26 9.52
N ASP A 55 -6.14 -25.18 9.92
CA ASP A 55 -4.76 -25.30 9.41
C ASP A 55 -4.60 -26.69 8.77
N ARG A 56 -4.49 -26.72 7.45
CA ARG A 56 -4.41 -27.94 6.65
C ARG A 56 -3.22 -27.86 5.71
N THR A 57 -2.49 -28.99 5.63
CA THR A 57 -1.37 -29.15 4.72
C THR A 57 -1.64 -30.33 3.79
N MET A 58 -1.51 -30.09 2.49
CA MET A 58 -1.65 -31.10 1.45
C MET A 58 -0.29 -31.29 0.78
N THR A 59 0.16 -32.53 0.65
CA THR A 59 1.46 -32.84 0.03
C THR A 59 1.27 -33.83 -1.11
N TRP A 60 1.70 -33.45 -2.29
CA TRP A 60 1.72 -34.25 -3.51
C TRP A 60 3.16 -34.65 -3.81
N LEU A 61 3.34 -35.88 -4.23
CA LEU A 61 4.61 -36.38 -4.77
C LEU A 61 4.44 -36.70 -6.24
N GLU A 62 5.34 -36.24 -7.08
CA GLU A 62 5.40 -36.66 -8.49
C GLU A 62 5.61 -38.18 -8.54
N ALA A 63 4.95 -38.88 -9.48
CA ALA A 63 4.86 -40.36 -9.56
C ALA A 63 6.21 -41.10 -9.57
N LYS A 64 7.28 -40.46 -10.02
CA LYS A 64 8.66 -40.95 -9.96
C LYS A 64 9.47 -40.39 -8.78
N GLY A 65 8.82 -39.69 -7.87
CA GLY A 65 9.44 -39.13 -6.67
C GLY A 65 10.41 -37.97 -6.90
N LYS A 66 10.33 -37.27 -8.03
CA LYS A 66 11.29 -36.21 -8.39
C LYS A 66 10.99 -34.88 -7.74
N LEU A 67 9.72 -34.51 -7.65
CA LEU A 67 9.27 -33.22 -7.13
C LEU A 67 8.18 -33.45 -6.07
N GLU A 68 8.33 -32.81 -4.94
CA GLU A 68 7.30 -32.74 -3.92
C GLU A 68 6.72 -31.34 -3.87
N ILE A 69 5.39 -31.25 -3.82
CA ILE A 69 4.66 -29.99 -3.69
C ILE A 69 3.82 -30.05 -2.41
N THR A 70 3.97 -29.05 -1.57
CA THR A 70 3.19 -28.92 -0.34
C THR A 70 2.42 -27.60 -0.38
N ALA A 71 1.09 -27.66 -0.23
CA ALA A 71 0.22 -26.50 -0.09
C ALA A 71 -0.31 -26.44 1.35
N ARG A 72 0.02 -25.37 2.07
CA ARG A 72 -0.50 -25.10 3.41
C ARG A 72 -1.61 -24.07 3.34
N TYR A 73 -2.79 -24.44 3.83
CA TYR A 73 -3.96 -23.59 3.97
C TYR A 73 -4.17 -23.21 5.44
N GLN A 74 -4.38 -21.93 5.68
CA GLN A 74 -4.77 -21.37 6.98
C GLN A 74 -6.04 -20.54 6.81
N TYR A 75 -7.07 -20.86 7.57
CA TYR A 75 -8.35 -20.16 7.51
C TYR A 75 -8.61 -19.36 8.78
N ASP A 76 -8.73 -18.04 8.66
CA ASP A 76 -9.20 -17.14 9.71
C ASP A 76 -10.70 -16.90 9.54
N GLU A 77 -11.50 -17.67 10.27
CA GLU A 77 -12.96 -17.60 10.21
C GLU A 77 -13.50 -16.20 10.60
N SER A 78 -12.85 -15.53 11.56
CA SER A 78 -13.27 -14.21 12.03
C SER A 78 -13.18 -13.14 10.94
N ALA A 79 -12.25 -13.29 10.03
CA ALA A 79 -12.01 -12.39 8.90
C ALA A 79 -12.55 -12.95 7.57
N GLY A 80 -12.94 -14.23 7.51
CA GLY A 80 -13.28 -14.92 6.28
C GLY A 80 -12.09 -15.06 5.34
N ILE A 81 -10.86 -15.20 5.87
CA ILE A 81 -9.63 -15.15 5.09
C ILE A 81 -8.97 -16.52 5.04
N ILE A 82 -8.69 -16.99 3.84
CA ILE A 82 -7.88 -18.17 3.54
C ILE A 82 -6.53 -17.67 3.06
N SER A 83 -5.45 -18.06 3.74
CA SER A 83 -4.10 -17.88 3.19
C SER A 83 -3.57 -19.24 2.71
N ARG A 84 -2.89 -19.24 1.57
CA ARG A 84 -2.27 -20.41 0.98
C ARG A 84 -0.82 -20.11 0.65
N ARG A 85 0.08 -20.98 1.14
CA ARG A 85 1.51 -20.93 0.84
C ARG A 85 1.97 -22.29 0.35
N ASP A 86 2.58 -22.29 -0.84
CA ASP A 86 3.05 -23.50 -1.49
C ASP A 86 4.56 -23.59 -1.42
N THR A 87 5.06 -24.82 -1.29
CA THR A 87 6.49 -25.16 -1.24
C THR A 87 6.78 -26.27 -2.23
N LEU A 88 7.81 -26.10 -3.04
CA LEU A 88 8.31 -27.09 -3.99
C LEU A 88 9.69 -27.57 -3.54
N VAL A 89 9.88 -28.87 -3.49
CA VAL A 89 11.16 -29.50 -3.11
C VAL A 89 11.67 -30.39 -4.22
N ASN A 90 12.85 -30.04 -4.75
CA ASN A 90 13.55 -30.91 -5.70
C ASN A 90 14.17 -32.11 -4.97
N ARG A 91 13.57 -33.29 -5.15
CA ARG A 91 14.01 -34.56 -4.53
C ARG A 91 15.09 -35.29 -5.34
N THR A 92 15.54 -34.70 -6.46
CA THR A 92 16.54 -35.33 -7.36
C THR A 92 17.96 -34.88 -7.07
N LYS A 93 18.92 -35.53 -7.74
CA LYS A 93 20.33 -35.12 -7.78
C LYS A 93 20.65 -34.18 -8.96
N LYS A 94 19.63 -33.74 -9.71
CA LYS A 94 19.76 -32.87 -10.88
C LYS A 94 18.91 -31.60 -10.66
N LYS A 95 19.26 -30.55 -11.38
CA LYS A 95 18.45 -29.34 -11.45
C LYS A 95 17.10 -29.63 -12.12
N ILE A 96 16.03 -28.99 -11.63
CA ILE A 96 14.70 -28.99 -12.23
C ILE A 96 14.40 -27.58 -12.69
N MET A 97 13.99 -27.44 -13.95
CA MET A 97 13.54 -26.17 -14.50
C MET A 97 12.03 -26.07 -14.39
N ILE A 98 11.55 -25.07 -13.66
CA ILE A 98 10.12 -24.73 -13.54
C ILE A 98 9.81 -23.57 -14.48
N ARG A 99 8.88 -23.76 -15.41
CA ARG A 99 8.43 -22.75 -16.39
C ARG A 99 7.07 -22.17 -16.05
N LYS A 100 6.32 -22.80 -15.15
CA LYS A 100 5.08 -22.32 -14.59
C LYS A 100 4.86 -22.96 -13.23
N TYR A 101 4.49 -22.17 -12.25
CA TYR A 101 3.86 -22.61 -11.00
C TYR A 101 2.87 -21.57 -10.52
N ALA A 102 1.61 -21.99 -10.30
CA ALA A 102 0.57 -21.13 -9.74
C ALA A 102 -0.37 -21.93 -8.85
N ALA A 103 -0.81 -21.34 -7.76
CA ALA A 103 -1.96 -21.81 -6.98
C ALA A 103 -3.21 -21.72 -7.88
N ARG A 104 -4.06 -22.74 -7.83
CA ARG A 104 -5.20 -22.90 -8.75
C ARG A 104 -6.48 -23.10 -7.96
N PHE A 105 -7.54 -22.42 -8.42
CA PHE A 105 -8.88 -22.48 -7.86
C PHE A 105 -9.88 -22.61 -9.00
N THR A 106 -10.70 -23.66 -8.99
CA THR A 106 -11.68 -23.94 -10.02
C THR A 106 -13.08 -23.73 -9.46
N PHE A 107 -13.90 -23.01 -10.19
CA PHE A 107 -15.27 -22.68 -9.80
C PHE A 107 -16.25 -23.24 -10.83
N ASN A 108 -17.49 -23.51 -10.36
CA ASN A 108 -18.56 -24.02 -11.19
C ASN A 108 -18.96 -23.04 -12.31
N PRO A 109 -19.67 -23.51 -13.33
CA PRO A 109 -20.22 -22.66 -14.36
C PRO A 109 -21.04 -21.50 -13.77
N GLY A 110 -20.77 -20.27 -14.23
CA GLY A 110 -21.43 -19.07 -13.72
C GLY A 110 -21.26 -17.86 -14.62
N GLU A 111 -21.92 -16.77 -14.26
CA GLU A 111 -21.75 -15.45 -14.87
C GLU A 111 -20.90 -14.57 -13.96
N TYR A 112 -19.65 -14.41 -14.29
CA TYR A 112 -18.67 -13.77 -13.44
C TYR A 112 -18.36 -12.34 -13.85
N GLU A 113 -18.15 -11.48 -12.85
CA GLU A 113 -17.60 -10.14 -12.97
C GLU A 113 -16.33 -10.04 -12.12
N LEU A 114 -15.34 -9.32 -12.63
CA LEU A 114 -14.06 -9.07 -11.99
C LEU A 114 -13.89 -7.58 -11.73
N ASN A 115 -13.65 -7.21 -10.46
CA ASN A 115 -13.11 -5.90 -10.13
C ASN A 115 -11.58 -6.01 -10.11
N SER A 116 -10.93 -5.23 -10.94
CA SER A 116 -9.46 -5.08 -10.94
C SER A 116 -9.08 -3.64 -10.78
N GLN A 117 -7.90 -3.39 -10.22
CA GLN A 117 -7.41 -2.03 -10.02
C GLN A 117 -6.32 -1.72 -11.03
N ARG A 118 -6.59 -0.78 -11.92
CA ARG A 118 -5.55 -0.13 -12.72
C ARG A 118 -4.71 0.78 -11.81
N SER A 119 -3.40 0.77 -12.00
CA SER A 119 -2.50 1.57 -11.20
C SER A 119 -1.35 2.07 -12.07
N LEU A 120 -1.25 3.38 -12.21
CA LEU A 120 -0.21 4.08 -12.95
C LEU A 120 0.36 5.18 -12.05
N TRP A 121 1.53 5.68 -12.38
CA TRP A 121 2.13 6.80 -11.66
C TRP A 121 1.16 7.97 -11.54
N CYS A 122 0.97 8.48 -10.33
CA CYS A 122 0.00 9.51 -9.95
C CYS A 122 -1.49 9.15 -10.16
N HIS A 123 -1.80 7.91 -10.54
CA HIS A 123 -3.17 7.41 -10.78
C HIS A 123 -3.32 6.00 -10.22
N GLU A 124 -2.90 5.80 -8.97
CA GLU A 124 -2.79 4.48 -8.38
C GLU A 124 -4.15 3.96 -7.86
N SER A 125 -4.30 2.65 -7.87
CA SER A 125 -5.40 1.90 -7.21
C SER A 125 -6.81 2.26 -7.67
N GLN A 126 -7.03 2.46 -8.97
CA GLN A 126 -8.32 2.81 -9.57
C GLN A 126 -9.10 1.55 -9.96
N GLY A 127 -10.17 1.23 -9.21
CA GLY A 127 -10.95 0.00 -9.39
C GLY A 127 -12.04 0.12 -10.45
N GLU A 128 -12.21 -0.96 -11.23
CA GLU A 128 -13.26 -1.07 -12.26
C GLU A 128 -13.82 -2.49 -12.32
N TRP A 129 -15.14 -2.63 -12.51
CA TRP A 129 -15.80 -3.90 -12.73
C TRP A 129 -15.88 -4.22 -14.23
N THR A 130 -15.46 -5.44 -14.59
CA THR A 130 -15.51 -5.96 -15.95
C THR A 130 -16.21 -7.31 -15.95
N ARG A 131 -17.17 -7.53 -16.84
CA ARG A 131 -17.79 -8.85 -17.05
C ARG A 131 -16.80 -9.77 -17.73
N LEU A 132 -16.63 -10.97 -17.18
CA LEU A 132 -15.80 -12.00 -17.79
C LEU A 132 -16.56 -12.73 -18.91
N HIS A 133 -15.91 -12.85 -20.03
CA HIS A 133 -16.39 -13.62 -21.19
C HIS A 133 -15.45 -14.81 -21.44
N SER A 134 -15.77 -15.65 -22.41
CA SER A 134 -14.87 -16.74 -22.81
C SER A 134 -13.48 -16.22 -23.15
N GLY A 135 -12.46 -16.82 -22.55
CA GLY A 135 -11.08 -16.40 -22.65
C GLY A 135 -10.46 -16.14 -21.29
N SER A 136 -9.37 -15.41 -21.25
CA SER A 136 -8.61 -15.17 -20.02
C SER A 136 -8.30 -13.70 -19.82
N VAL A 137 -8.48 -13.22 -18.58
CA VAL A 137 -7.97 -11.94 -18.10
C VAL A 137 -6.78 -12.22 -17.18
N THR A 138 -5.63 -11.63 -17.50
CA THR A 138 -4.41 -11.76 -16.69
C THR A 138 -4.03 -10.38 -16.15
N LEU A 139 -3.97 -10.26 -14.84
CA LEU A 139 -3.41 -9.13 -14.10
C LEU A 139 -2.01 -9.52 -13.66
N GLY A 140 -1.08 -8.59 -13.68
CA GLY A 140 0.29 -8.84 -13.26
C GLY A 140 1.15 -7.59 -13.33
N SER A 141 2.36 -7.71 -12.81
CA SER A 141 3.39 -6.70 -12.94
C SER A 141 4.62 -7.27 -13.62
N ARG A 142 5.47 -6.38 -14.08
CA ARG A 142 6.78 -6.71 -14.63
C ARG A 142 7.83 -5.79 -14.05
N ALA A 143 9.07 -6.28 -14.01
CA ALA A 143 10.24 -5.47 -13.68
C ALA A 143 10.24 -4.88 -12.27
N GLY A 144 9.65 -5.59 -11.30
CA GLY A 144 9.75 -5.29 -9.86
C GLY A 144 8.84 -4.17 -9.34
N ARG A 145 8.13 -3.43 -10.20
CA ARG A 145 7.14 -2.40 -9.77
C ARG A 145 5.76 -3.03 -9.69
N TRP A 146 5.47 -3.72 -8.60
CA TRP A 146 4.35 -4.67 -8.47
C TRP A 146 2.95 -4.10 -8.57
N CYS A 147 2.80 -2.80 -8.39
CA CYS A 147 1.52 -2.13 -8.53
C CYS A 147 1.47 -1.21 -9.75
N GLU A 148 2.42 -1.33 -10.69
CA GLU A 148 2.37 -0.61 -11.97
C GLU A 148 1.58 -1.42 -12.99
N GLY A 149 0.63 -0.79 -13.66
CA GLY A 149 -0.32 -1.43 -14.57
C GLY A 149 -1.52 -2.00 -13.85
N ALA A 150 -1.31 -2.93 -12.92
CA ALA A 150 -2.35 -3.51 -12.07
C ALA A 150 -1.85 -3.69 -10.63
N THR A 151 -2.75 -3.69 -9.65
CA THR A 151 -2.40 -4.05 -8.26
C THR A 151 -2.57 -5.55 -8.03
N PRO A 152 -1.83 -6.18 -7.08
CA PRO A 152 -1.95 -7.59 -6.75
C PRO A 152 -3.24 -7.90 -5.96
N PHE A 153 -4.35 -7.33 -6.41
CA PHE A 153 -5.67 -7.42 -5.80
C PHE A 153 -6.76 -7.46 -6.88
N ALA A 154 -7.69 -8.38 -6.75
CA ALA A 154 -8.87 -8.45 -7.60
C ALA A 154 -10.07 -8.98 -6.80
N VAL A 155 -11.28 -8.62 -7.18
CA VAL A 155 -12.49 -9.16 -6.58
C VAL A 155 -13.36 -9.82 -7.63
N LEU A 156 -13.70 -11.07 -7.38
CA LEU A 156 -14.55 -11.90 -8.22
C LEU A 156 -15.96 -11.99 -7.62
N ARG A 157 -16.99 -11.80 -8.43
CA ARG A 157 -18.35 -12.11 -8.03
C ARG A 157 -19.11 -12.84 -9.16
N ASP A 158 -19.95 -13.76 -8.76
CA ASP A 158 -20.94 -14.39 -9.63
C ASP A 158 -22.25 -13.60 -9.57
N SER A 159 -22.97 -13.49 -10.68
CA SER A 159 -24.27 -12.81 -10.76
C SER A 159 -25.30 -13.37 -9.78
N TYR A 160 -25.20 -14.64 -9.43
CA TYR A 160 -26.14 -15.36 -8.56
C TYR A 160 -25.70 -15.47 -7.10
N SER A 161 -24.47 -15.06 -6.77
CA SER A 161 -23.98 -15.06 -5.39
C SER A 161 -24.35 -13.78 -4.64
N SER A 162 -24.65 -13.90 -3.34
CA SER A 162 -24.86 -12.77 -2.43
C SER A 162 -23.53 -12.15 -1.96
N HIS A 163 -22.42 -12.81 -2.20
CA HIS A 163 -21.07 -12.48 -1.72
C HIS A 163 -20.09 -12.38 -2.88
N ALA A 164 -18.92 -11.83 -2.62
CA ALA A 164 -17.79 -11.80 -3.54
C ALA A 164 -16.55 -12.42 -2.89
N LEU A 165 -15.53 -12.71 -3.69
CA LEU A 165 -14.23 -13.21 -3.26
C LEU A 165 -13.14 -12.22 -3.64
N ALA A 166 -12.36 -11.73 -2.68
CA ALA A 166 -11.18 -10.96 -2.96
C ALA A 166 -9.95 -11.86 -3.03
N PHE A 167 -9.15 -11.69 -4.06
CA PHE A 167 -7.87 -12.37 -4.27
C PHE A 167 -6.73 -11.38 -4.09
N LEU A 168 -5.73 -11.75 -3.30
CA LEU A 168 -4.48 -11.02 -3.16
C LEU A 168 -3.31 -11.96 -3.40
N VAL A 169 -2.28 -11.47 -4.07
CA VAL A 169 -0.95 -12.07 -4.05
C VAL A 169 -0.05 -11.22 -3.16
N PHE A 170 0.75 -11.86 -2.30
CA PHE A 170 1.84 -11.18 -1.60
C PHE A 170 3.10 -11.29 -2.46
N PRO A 171 3.45 -10.26 -3.25
CA PRO A 171 4.50 -10.39 -4.25
C PRO A 171 5.88 -10.66 -3.64
N GLU A 172 6.57 -11.63 -4.21
CA GLU A 172 7.98 -11.93 -3.96
C GLU A 172 8.75 -12.00 -5.30
N GLY A 173 8.44 -11.10 -6.22
CA GLY A 173 8.87 -11.04 -7.61
C GLY A 173 7.71 -10.61 -8.50
N ASP A 174 7.86 -10.70 -9.81
CA ASP A 174 6.77 -10.41 -10.75
C ASP A 174 5.65 -11.43 -10.57
N TRP A 175 4.44 -10.96 -10.42
CA TRP A 175 3.28 -11.77 -10.05
C TRP A 175 2.24 -11.83 -11.15
N MET A 176 1.32 -12.79 -11.04
CA MET A 176 0.09 -12.85 -11.84
C MET A 176 -1.12 -13.27 -11.03
N LEU A 177 -2.28 -12.72 -11.41
CA LEU A 177 -3.63 -13.24 -11.17
C LEU A 177 -4.29 -13.44 -12.52
N ARG A 178 -4.67 -14.68 -12.85
CA ARG A 178 -5.29 -15.03 -14.12
C ARG A 178 -6.66 -15.64 -13.88
N PHE A 179 -7.67 -15.12 -14.56
CA PHE A 179 -9.04 -15.62 -14.53
C PHE A 179 -9.43 -16.09 -15.93
N SER A 180 -9.69 -17.38 -16.09
CA SER A 180 -9.98 -18.00 -17.37
C SER A 180 -11.39 -18.60 -17.36
N CYS A 181 -12.26 -18.08 -18.22
CA CYS A 181 -13.57 -18.66 -18.46
C CYS A 181 -13.48 -19.67 -19.61
N ARG A 182 -13.80 -20.92 -19.30
CA ARG A 182 -13.72 -22.05 -20.24
C ARG A 182 -15.12 -22.55 -20.58
N THR A 183 -15.54 -22.47 -21.82
CA THR A 183 -16.79 -23.07 -22.27
C THR A 183 -16.57 -24.58 -22.52
N SER A 184 -17.15 -25.40 -21.66
CA SER A 184 -17.19 -26.85 -21.83
C SER A 184 -18.31 -27.25 -22.82
N GLY A 185 -18.15 -26.98 -24.11
CA GLY A 185 -18.95 -27.46 -25.22
C GLY A 185 -20.48 -27.52 -25.07
N GLY A 186 -21.17 -26.82 -25.95
CA GLY A 186 -22.63 -26.83 -26.13
C GLY A 186 -23.26 -25.45 -25.99
N ALA A 187 -24.15 -25.12 -26.93
CA ALA A 187 -24.90 -23.87 -26.92
C ALA A 187 -25.72 -23.73 -25.61
N GLY A 188 -25.61 -22.60 -24.94
CA GLY A 188 -26.38 -22.29 -23.73
C GLY A 188 -25.77 -22.74 -22.40
N LYS A 189 -24.57 -23.34 -22.37
CA LYS A 189 -23.86 -23.64 -21.11
C LYS A 189 -23.05 -22.44 -20.63
N LEU A 190 -23.11 -22.15 -19.33
CA LEU A 190 -22.26 -21.17 -18.66
C LEU A 190 -20.81 -21.71 -18.64
N PRO A 191 -19.79 -20.82 -18.75
CA PRO A 191 -18.39 -21.23 -18.66
C PRO A 191 -17.97 -21.57 -17.23
N ASP A 192 -17.13 -22.59 -17.07
CA ASP A 192 -16.37 -22.82 -15.85
C ASP A 192 -15.34 -21.70 -15.67
N LEU A 193 -15.06 -21.33 -14.42
CA LEU A 193 -14.03 -20.37 -14.11
C LEU A 193 -12.83 -21.04 -13.44
N LEU A 194 -11.65 -20.73 -13.98
CA LEU A 194 -10.35 -21.06 -13.39
C LEU A 194 -9.66 -19.79 -12.95
N ALA A 195 -9.28 -19.70 -11.67
CA ALA A 195 -8.38 -18.66 -11.14
C ALA A 195 -7.00 -19.26 -10.86
N GLU A 196 -5.95 -18.61 -11.35
CA GLU A 196 -4.55 -18.96 -11.10
C GLU A 196 -3.85 -17.76 -10.45
N ALA A 197 -3.02 -17.98 -9.42
CA ALA A 197 -2.33 -16.94 -8.68
C ALA A 197 -0.91 -17.38 -8.30
N GLY A 198 0.06 -16.49 -8.46
CA GLY A 198 1.45 -16.78 -8.09
C GLY A 198 2.47 -15.92 -8.81
N LEU A 199 3.66 -16.50 -9.03
CA LEU A 199 4.71 -15.88 -9.83
C LEU A 199 4.28 -15.83 -11.30
N SER A 200 4.66 -14.77 -12.01
CA SER A 200 4.38 -14.66 -13.45
C SER A 200 4.99 -15.83 -14.21
N ASP A 201 4.23 -16.39 -15.16
CA ASP A 201 4.70 -17.50 -16.01
C ASP A 201 5.21 -17.03 -17.39
N ASP A 202 5.26 -15.72 -17.64
CA ASP A 202 5.74 -15.17 -18.91
C ASP A 202 7.27 -15.34 -19.04
N ARG A 203 7.70 -16.37 -19.75
CA ARG A 203 9.10 -16.78 -19.91
C ARG A 203 9.81 -17.11 -18.58
N LEU A 204 9.06 -17.69 -17.62
CA LEU A 204 9.65 -18.12 -16.36
C LEU A 204 10.66 -19.24 -16.57
N GLU A 205 11.84 -19.10 -16.00
CA GLU A 205 12.89 -20.11 -15.90
C GLU A 205 13.44 -20.14 -14.46
N LEU A 206 12.65 -20.74 -13.58
CA LEU A 206 13.03 -20.91 -12.18
C LEU A 206 13.77 -22.24 -12.02
N GLU A 207 15.07 -22.17 -11.80
CA GLU A 207 15.91 -23.32 -11.56
C GLU A 207 15.90 -23.72 -10.09
N LEU A 208 15.50 -24.95 -9.79
CA LEU A 208 15.62 -25.58 -8.48
C LEU A 208 16.83 -26.49 -8.45
N ALA A 209 17.83 -26.16 -7.65
CA ALA A 209 18.99 -27.00 -7.41
C ALA A 209 18.64 -28.34 -6.73
N PRO A 210 19.50 -29.36 -6.77
CA PRO A 210 19.30 -30.62 -6.03
C PRO A 210 19.04 -30.35 -4.55
N GLY A 211 17.93 -30.86 -4.02
CA GLY A 211 17.52 -30.67 -2.63
C GLY A 211 16.99 -29.29 -2.29
N GLU A 212 16.95 -28.36 -3.22
CA GLU A 212 16.44 -27.00 -2.97
C GLU A 212 14.94 -27.03 -2.64
N CYS A 213 14.59 -26.25 -1.64
CA CYS A 213 13.23 -25.96 -1.21
C CYS A 213 12.88 -24.53 -1.63
N TRP A 214 11.99 -24.38 -2.61
CA TRP A 214 11.50 -23.09 -3.06
C TRP A 214 10.10 -22.81 -2.54
N GLN A 215 9.87 -21.61 -2.03
CA GLN A 215 8.59 -21.16 -1.52
C GLN A 215 7.96 -20.18 -2.50
N ALA A 216 6.76 -20.49 -2.97
CA ALA A 216 5.98 -19.65 -3.87
C ALA A 216 5.41 -18.41 -3.14
N PRO A 217 5.09 -17.33 -3.85
CA PRO A 217 4.35 -16.20 -3.30
C PRO A 217 3.05 -16.65 -2.65
N GLU A 218 2.76 -16.09 -1.48
CA GLU A 218 1.54 -16.40 -0.75
C GLU A 218 0.31 -15.83 -1.48
N VAL A 219 -0.75 -16.66 -1.55
CA VAL A 219 -2.05 -16.28 -2.10
C VAL A 219 -3.06 -16.20 -0.97
N VAL A 220 -3.80 -15.09 -0.93
CA VAL A 220 -4.84 -14.84 0.06
C VAL A 220 -6.18 -14.66 -0.63
N ILE A 221 -7.21 -15.36 -0.13
CA ILE A 221 -8.58 -15.20 -0.58
C ILE A 221 -9.41 -14.74 0.61
N GLN A 222 -10.15 -13.64 0.45
CA GLN A 222 -11.12 -13.21 1.45
C GLN A 222 -12.55 -13.43 0.93
N ILE A 223 -13.37 -14.08 1.73
CA ILE A 223 -14.80 -14.19 1.54
C ILE A 223 -15.43 -12.87 2.02
N LEU A 224 -15.91 -12.06 1.10
CA LEU A 224 -16.48 -10.75 1.42
C LEU A 224 -17.90 -10.89 1.98
N PRO A 225 -18.31 -10.06 2.97
CA PRO A 225 -19.67 -10.09 3.52
C PRO A 225 -20.73 -9.51 2.59
N GLY A 226 -20.37 -9.08 1.39
CA GLY A 226 -21.24 -8.52 0.37
C GLY A 226 -20.61 -8.55 -1.01
N ARG A 227 -21.30 -7.99 -1.99
CA ARG A 227 -20.91 -8.05 -3.41
C ARG A 227 -19.91 -6.97 -3.83
N GLU A 228 -19.75 -5.92 -3.02
CA GLU A 228 -18.89 -4.78 -3.34
C GLU A 228 -17.43 -5.05 -2.96
N ALA A 229 -16.50 -4.61 -3.79
CA ALA A 229 -15.07 -4.87 -3.64
C ALA A 229 -14.48 -4.37 -2.30
N TYR A 230 -15.14 -3.43 -1.65
CA TYR A 230 -14.71 -2.84 -0.39
C TYR A 230 -15.47 -3.36 0.84
N SER A 231 -16.42 -4.29 0.67
CA SER A 231 -17.28 -4.75 1.78
C SER A 231 -16.50 -5.51 2.87
N GLY A 232 -15.35 -6.08 2.55
CA GLY A 232 -14.47 -6.79 3.48
C GLY A 232 -13.31 -5.96 4.07
N THR A 233 -13.23 -4.66 3.78
CA THR A 233 -12.09 -3.81 4.10
C THR A 233 -11.67 -3.86 5.56
N ALA A 234 -12.59 -3.67 6.50
CA ALA A 234 -12.28 -3.66 7.93
C ALA A 234 -11.71 -4.99 8.43
N ALA A 235 -12.28 -6.13 7.99
CA ALA A 235 -11.78 -7.45 8.35
C ALA A 235 -10.39 -7.72 7.79
N MET A 236 -10.10 -7.31 6.55
CA MET A 236 -8.79 -7.39 5.94
C MET A 236 -7.77 -6.52 6.70
N ASN A 237 -8.10 -5.26 7.01
CA ASN A 237 -7.21 -4.37 7.76
C ASN A 237 -6.87 -4.96 9.13
N ARG A 238 -7.85 -5.51 9.85
CA ARG A 238 -7.65 -6.16 11.14
C ARG A 238 -6.73 -7.38 11.03
N TRP A 239 -6.94 -8.20 10.01
CA TRP A 239 -6.12 -9.38 9.75
C TRP A 239 -4.68 -9.00 9.41
N LEU A 240 -4.48 -8.02 8.50
CA LEU A 240 -3.15 -7.50 8.15
C LEU A 240 -2.42 -6.91 9.36
N ASN A 241 -3.12 -6.11 10.19
CA ASN A 241 -2.53 -5.52 11.40
C ASN A 241 -2.10 -6.58 12.43
N ARG A 242 -2.83 -7.70 12.55
CA ARG A 242 -2.42 -8.82 13.42
C ARG A 242 -1.22 -9.56 12.86
N ARG A 243 -1.20 -9.77 11.56
CA ARG A 243 -0.16 -10.55 10.89
C ARG A 243 1.14 -9.79 10.73
N PHE A 244 1.05 -8.50 10.42
CA PHE A 244 2.18 -7.59 10.21
C PHE A 244 2.08 -6.40 11.18
N PRO A 245 2.33 -6.60 12.47
CA PRO A 245 2.15 -5.55 13.46
C PRO A 245 3.08 -4.38 13.18
N ALA A 246 2.53 -3.17 13.24
CA ALA A 246 3.30 -1.94 13.13
C ALA A 246 4.23 -1.78 14.33
N ARG A 247 5.46 -1.28 14.10
CA ARG A 247 6.36 -0.90 15.19
C ARG A 247 5.82 0.39 15.84
N PRO A 248 5.54 0.40 17.17
CA PRO A 248 5.15 1.64 17.85
C PRO A 248 6.23 2.71 17.66
N ASP A 249 5.83 3.97 17.72
CA ASP A 249 6.71 5.15 17.71
C ASP A 249 7.54 5.36 16.41
N ARG A 250 7.20 4.65 15.31
CA ARG A 250 7.86 4.79 13.99
C ARG A 250 7.04 5.60 12.97
N PHE A 251 6.12 6.43 13.45
CA PHE A 251 5.18 7.18 12.63
C PHE A 251 5.18 8.66 12.97
N PRO A 252 6.33 9.33 12.81
CA PRO A 252 6.45 10.76 13.09
C PRO A 252 5.69 11.59 12.06
N VAL A 253 5.39 12.83 12.42
CA VAL A 253 5.00 13.87 11.47
C VAL A 253 6.24 14.31 10.70
N VAL A 254 6.25 14.05 9.38
CA VAL A 254 7.43 14.23 8.53
C VAL A 254 7.30 15.47 7.66
N TYR A 255 8.38 16.24 7.53
CA TYR A 255 8.58 17.17 6.43
C TYR A 255 9.61 16.61 5.47
N ASN A 256 9.29 16.62 4.16
CA ASN A 256 10.15 16.16 3.09
C ASN A 256 10.41 17.31 2.11
N THR A 257 11.64 17.45 1.60
CA THR A 257 12.04 18.60 0.79
C THR A 257 11.63 18.50 -0.68
N TRP A 258 11.11 17.36 -1.16
CA TRP A 258 10.93 17.11 -2.59
C TRP A 258 10.07 18.17 -3.30
N LEU A 259 8.84 18.38 -2.87
CA LEU A 259 7.91 19.30 -3.54
C LEU A 259 8.05 20.77 -3.11
N ASP A 260 9.11 21.13 -2.34
CA ASP A 260 9.50 22.54 -2.20
C ASP A 260 10.30 23.01 -3.43
N LYS A 261 11.45 22.40 -3.71
CA LYS A 261 12.33 22.78 -4.82
C LYS A 261 12.91 21.57 -5.57
N MET A 262 12.34 20.41 -5.39
CA MET A 262 12.83 19.14 -5.95
C MET A 262 14.31 18.90 -5.59
N SER A 263 15.12 18.47 -6.55
CA SER A 263 16.55 18.25 -6.36
C SER A 263 17.41 19.52 -6.19
N LYS A 264 16.81 20.70 -6.35
CA LYS A 264 17.52 21.99 -6.21
C LYS A 264 17.62 22.38 -4.73
N LEU A 265 18.44 21.64 -3.99
CA LEU A 265 18.67 21.88 -2.58
C LEU A 265 19.54 23.14 -2.39
N ASP A 266 19.17 23.96 -1.39
CA ASP A 266 19.88 25.15 -1.00
C ASP A 266 19.80 25.35 0.51
N VAL A 267 20.94 25.41 1.20
CA VAL A 267 20.98 25.44 2.66
C VAL A 267 20.23 26.64 3.27
N PRO A 268 20.39 27.89 2.80
CA PRO A 268 19.59 29.03 3.26
C PRO A 268 18.09 28.75 3.19
N ARG A 269 17.62 28.19 2.07
CA ARG A 269 16.21 27.83 1.90
C ARG A 269 15.78 26.73 2.87
N LEU A 270 16.58 25.67 3.00
CA LEU A 270 16.32 24.58 3.96
C LEU A 270 16.23 25.09 5.41
N GLU A 271 17.02 26.09 5.79
CA GLU A 271 16.98 26.72 7.10
C GLU A 271 15.71 27.57 7.30
N GLN A 272 15.17 28.21 6.25
CA GLN A 272 13.87 28.87 6.31
C GLN A 272 12.75 27.84 6.51
N GLN A 273 12.76 26.76 5.73
CA GLN A 273 11.80 25.66 5.90
C GLN A 273 11.91 25.05 7.30
N LEU A 274 13.10 24.83 7.82
CA LEU A 274 13.29 24.26 9.15
C LEU A 274 12.60 25.07 10.28
N LYS A 275 12.57 26.40 10.15
CA LYS A 275 11.86 27.27 11.09
C LYS A 275 10.33 27.05 11.03
N ALA A 276 9.76 27.00 9.82
CA ALA A 276 8.33 26.77 9.61
C ALA A 276 7.93 25.34 10.03
N VAL A 277 8.70 24.34 9.66
CA VAL A 277 8.54 22.93 10.02
C VAL A 277 8.47 22.74 11.53
N LYS A 278 9.35 23.42 12.27
CA LYS A 278 9.31 23.43 13.75
C LYS A 278 8.03 24.07 14.29
N LYS A 279 7.62 25.21 13.74
CA LYS A 279 6.37 25.90 14.14
C LYS A 279 5.13 25.04 13.93
N CYS A 280 5.08 24.29 12.80
CA CYS A 280 4.01 23.33 12.53
C CYS A 280 4.00 22.13 13.46
N GLY A 281 5.05 21.92 14.25
CA GLY A 281 5.17 20.77 15.13
C GLY A 281 5.46 19.46 14.39
N CYS A 282 6.11 19.48 13.23
CA CYS A 282 6.72 18.30 12.64
C CYS A 282 7.78 17.71 13.55
N GLU A 283 8.10 16.44 13.36
CA GLU A 283 9.03 15.68 14.22
C GLU A 283 10.30 15.29 13.47
N VAL A 284 10.23 15.13 12.15
CA VAL A 284 11.36 14.73 11.30
C VAL A 284 11.46 15.64 10.10
N PHE A 285 12.69 16.02 9.75
CA PHE A 285 13.04 16.75 8.54
C PHE A 285 13.83 15.82 7.61
N VAL A 286 13.25 15.46 6.47
CA VAL A 286 13.85 14.57 5.46
C VAL A 286 14.40 15.39 4.30
N VAL A 287 15.68 15.22 4.02
CA VAL A 287 16.31 15.73 2.79
C VAL A 287 16.12 14.68 1.70
N ASP A 288 15.32 15.00 0.70
CA ASP A 288 15.00 14.12 -0.43
C ASP A 288 16.14 14.09 -1.46
N TYR A 289 15.91 13.50 -2.63
CA TYR A 289 16.87 13.37 -3.73
C TYR A 289 17.65 14.65 -4.02
N GLY A 290 18.94 14.51 -4.37
CA GLY A 290 19.84 15.60 -4.72
C GLY A 290 20.95 15.89 -3.70
N TRP A 291 20.98 15.23 -2.53
CA TRP A 291 21.95 15.51 -1.48
C TRP A 291 23.36 14.94 -1.74
N TYR A 292 23.48 13.88 -2.55
CA TYR A 292 24.73 13.19 -2.85
C TYR A 292 25.20 13.35 -4.31
N GLU A 293 24.45 14.07 -5.14
CA GLU A 293 24.81 14.31 -6.54
C GLU A 293 25.18 15.76 -6.83
N ASP A 294 26.07 15.94 -7.82
CA ASP A 294 26.24 17.25 -8.45
C ASP A 294 25.15 17.40 -9.52
N LEU A 295 24.25 18.36 -9.32
CA LEU A 295 23.14 18.65 -10.23
C LEU A 295 23.67 18.92 -11.65
N GLY A 296 23.42 18.02 -12.56
CA GLY A 296 23.79 18.12 -13.98
C GLY A 296 24.67 16.98 -14.50
N ALA A 297 25.17 16.10 -13.66
CA ALA A 297 26.08 15.03 -14.08
C ALA A 297 25.49 13.63 -13.96
N PHE A 298 24.47 13.37 -13.12
CA PHE A 298 23.98 12.00 -12.80
C PHE A 298 25.14 11.00 -12.67
N THR A 299 26.21 11.39 -11.95
CA THR A 299 27.47 10.66 -12.04
C THR A 299 27.70 9.68 -10.91
N ARG A 300 26.89 9.77 -9.84
CA ARG A 300 27.14 9.00 -8.61
C ARG A 300 25.86 8.53 -7.91
N LEU A 301 24.88 8.07 -8.65
CA LEU A 301 23.72 7.44 -8.03
C LEU A 301 24.20 6.27 -7.14
N ASN A 302 23.89 6.35 -5.85
CA ASN A 302 24.20 5.38 -4.79
C ASN A 302 25.67 5.26 -4.35
N ASP A 303 26.50 6.22 -4.63
CA ASP A 303 27.77 6.34 -3.88
C ASP A 303 27.56 6.96 -2.47
N TRP A 304 26.35 7.34 -2.10
CA TRP A 304 25.87 7.91 -0.81
C TRP A 304 26.88 8.78 -0.06
N ASP A 305 27.55 9.64 -0.80
CA ASP A 305 28.55 10.57 -0.31
C ASP A 305 28.24 11.98 -0.81
N GLU A 306 28.05 12.91 0.11
CA GLU A 306 27.71 14.30 -0.23
C GLU A 306 28.87 15.14 -0.73
N CYS A 307 30.05 14.58 -0.96
CA CYS A 307 31.28 15.34 -1.23
C CYS A 307 31.20 16.25 -2.46
N ASN A 308 30.37 15.94 -3.44
CA ASN A 308 30.19 16.74 -4.66
C ASN A 308 28.86 17.49 -4.71
N ASN A 309 28.08 17.46 -3.64
CA ASN A 309 26.79 18.14 -3.64
C ASN A 309 26.96 19.65 -3.49
N ARG A 310 26.43 20.43 -4.44
CA ARG A 310 26.48 21.90 -4.43
C ARG A 310 25.77 22.53 -3.24
N ALA A 311 24.70 21.90 -2.75
CA ALA A 311 23.94 22.44 -1.64
C ALA A 311 24.73 22.40 -0.32
N PHE A 312 25.42 21.29 -0.05
CA PHE A 312 26.06 21.05 1.24
C PHE A 312 27.57 21.20 1.22
N PHE A 313 28.22 21.18 0.06
CA PHE A 313 29.69 21.27 -0.08
C PHE A 313 30.44 20.30 0.85
N GLY A 314 29.98 19.04 0.91
CA GLY A 314 30.52 18.03 1.81
C GLY A 314 30.17 18.25 3.29
N LYS A 315 29.17 19.07 3.61
CA LYS A 315 28.86 19.48 4.99
C LYS A 315 27.41 19.16 5.40
N MET A 316 26.74 18.19 4.76
CA MET A 316 25.37 17.78 5.13
C MET A 316 25.24 17.42 6.61
N ARG A 317 26.30 16.86 7.21
CA ARG A 317 26.33 16.59 8.65
C ARG A 317 26.09 17.85 9.48
N ARG A 318 26.60 19.03 9.05
CA ARG A 318 26.35 20.29 9.76
C ARG A 318 24.88 20.71 9.71
N PHE A 319 24.22 20.47 8.55
CA PHE A 319 22.78 20.72 8.43
C PHE A 319 22.00 19.72 9.28
N ALA A 320 22.33 18.44 9.25
CA ALA A 320 21.72 17.42 10.13
C ALA A 320 21.86 17.79 11.62
N ASP A 321 23.03 18.35 12.04
CA ASP A 321 23.20 18.86 13.41
C ASP A 321 22.31 20.05 13.71
N LYS A 322 22.07 20.97 12.74
CA LYS A 322 21.12 22.07 12.89
C LYS A 322 19.70 21.57 13.07
N VAL A 323 19.26 20.58 12.28
CA VAL A 323 17.94 19.93 12.39
C VAL A 323 17.76 19.37 13.81
N ARG A 324 18.74 18.62 14.31
CA ARG A 324 18.71 18.05 15.68
C ARG A 324 18.70 19.13 16.78
N LYS A 325 19.51 20.20 16.62
CA LYS A 325 19.50 21.33 17.55
C LYS A 325 18.14 22.06 17.56
N ALA A 326 17.40 22.03 16.45
CA ALA A 326 16.03 22.55 16.40
C ALA A 326 15.01 21.64 17.11
N GLY A 327 15.42 20.45 17.57
CA GLY A 327 14.58 19.47 18.25
C GLY A 327 13.85 18.50 17.32
N LEU A 328 14.29 18.37 16.04
CA LEU A 328 13.74 17.44 15.08
C LEU A 328 14.68 16.28 14.80
N GLY A 329 14.14 15.14 14.39
CA GLY A 329 14.91 14.06 13.80
C GLY A 329 15.38 14.43 12.39
N PHE A 330 16.54 13.93 11.99
CA PHE A 330 17.06 14.06 10.64
C PHE A 330 16.76 12.80 9.82
N GLY A 331 16.33 12.96 8.59
CA GLY A 331 16.12 11.89 7.61
C GLY A 331 16.73 12.23 6.25
N PHE A 332 16.89 11.19 5.43
CA PHE A 332 17.33 11.34 4.04
C PHE A 332 16.65 10.32 3.13
N TRP A 333 16.70 10.60 1.82
CA TRP A 333 16.26 9.76 0.73
C TRP A 333 17.41 8.91 0.18
N VAL A 334 17.11 7.66 -0.20
CA VAL A 334 18.01 6.78 -0.95
C VAL A 334 17.23 5.99 -1.99
N GLU A 335 17.95 5.49 -2.99
CA GLU A 335 17.48 4.51 -3.96
C GLU A 335 18.51 3.38 -4.02
N MET A 336 18.40 2.39 -3.12
CA MET A 336 19.45 1.37 -2.96
C MET A 336 19.44 0.31 -4.06
N GLU A 337 18.42 0.29 -4.90
CA GLU A 337 18.18 -0.76 -5.87
C GLU A 337 18.67 -0.43 -7.29
N PHE A 338 19.20 0.78 -7.49
CA PHE A 338 19.73 1.23 -8.77
C PHE A 338 21.05 1.96 -8.62
N PHE A 339 22.00 1.63 -9.49
CA PHE A 339 23.33 2.20 -9.51
C PHE A 339 23.66 2.71 -10.91
N LEU A 340 24.30 3.87 -11.01
CA LEU A 340 24.86 4.30 -12.28
C LEU A 340 26.07 3.46 -12.65
N ASN A 341 26.24 3.17 -13.93
CA ASN A 341 27.43 2.44 -14.45
C ASN A 341 28.75 3.05 -14.02
N LYS A 342 28.77 4.35 -13.70
CA LYS A 342 29.96 5.09 -13.25
C LYS A 342 30.16 5.11 -11.74
N SER A 343 29.24 4.55 -10.95
CA SER A 343 29.40 4.50 -9.50
C SER A 343 30.60 3.65 -9.10
N VAL A 344 31.21 3.97 -7.96
CA VAL A 344 32.42 3.31 -7.49
C VAL A 344 32.20 1.80 -7.28
N ALA A 345 31.02 1.43 -6.76
CA ALA A 345 30.68 0.02 -6.54
C ALA A 345 30.65 -0.77 -7.85
N VAL A 346 30.00 -0.22 -8.90
CA VAL A 346 29.89 -0.87 -10.21
C VAL A 346 31.25 -1.00 -10.89
N GLN A 347 32.09 0.02 -10.78
CA GLN A 347 33.44 -0.01 -11.37
C GLN A 347 34.37 -1.04 -10.70
N LYS A 348 34.23 -1.24 -9.38
CA LYS A 348 35.01 -2.22 -8.63
C LYS A 348 34.51 -3.66 -8.77
N HIS A 349 33.18 -3.84 -8.85
CA HIS A 349 32.50 -5.14 -8.81
C HIS A 349 31.41 -5.21 -9.88
N PRO A 350 31.73 -5.17 -11.19
CA PRO A 350 30.74 -5.21 -12.26
C PRO A 350 29.91 -6.50 -12.27
N ASP A 351 30.46 -7.59 -11.74
CA ASP A 351 29.81 -8.89 -11.58
C ASP A 351 28.69 -8.91 -10.52
N TRP A 352 28.63 -7.91 -9.63
CA TRP A 352 27.57 -7.76 -8.62
C TRP A 352 26.26 -7.21 -9.19
N PHE A 353 26.24 -6.80 -10.44
CA PHE A 353 25.12 -6.07 -11.01
C PHE A 353 24.53 -6.77 -12.25
N PHE A 354 23.27 -6.46 -12.55
CA PHE A 354 22.59 -6.85 -13.77
C PHE A 354 21.88 -5.62 -14.37
N PRO A 355 21.53 -5.63 -15.69
CA PRO A 355 20.94 -4.47 -16.35
C PRO A 355 19.57 -4.08 -15.78
N SER A 356 19.26 -2.78 -15.77
CA SER A 356 17.90 -2.25 -15.63
C SER A 356 17.27 -2.01 -17.02
N ASP A 357 16.11 -1.40 -17.05
CA ASP A 357 15.47 -0.90 -18.29
C ASP A 357 16.15 0.35 -18.86
N HIS A 358 17.02 0.99 -18.07
CA HIS A 358 17.75 2.20 -18.47
C HIS A 358 19.21 1.87 -18.81
N PRO A 359 19.77 2.34 -19.95
CA PRO A 359 21.07 1.90 -20.46
C PRO A 359 22.27 2.26 -19.57
N ASN A 360 22.13 3.27 -18.71
CA ASN A 360 23.20 3.75 -17.82
C ASN A 360 23.02 3.31 -16.36
N ILE A 361 22.00 2.52 -16.06
CA ILE A 361 21.63 2.09 -14.71
C ILE A 361 21.67 0.57 -14.62
N VAL A 362 22.19 0.07 -13.51
CA VAL A 362 22.27 -1.36 -13.20
C VAL A 362 21.65 -1.63 -11.83
N CYS A 363 21.22 -2.87 -11.63
CA CYS A 363 20.58 -3.34 -10.41
C CYS A 363 21.55 -4.26 -9.64
N PRO A 364 21.65 -4.16 -8.30
CA PRO A 364 22.48 -5.05 -7.52
C PRO A 364 21.89 -6.47 -7.45
N LYS A 365 22.71 -7.49 -7.57
CA LYS A 365 22.31 -8.91 -7.43
C LYS A 365 22.11 -9.25 -5.95
N THR A 366 21.02 -8.80 -5.36
CA THR A 366 20.71 -8.96 -3.93
C THR A 366 20.58 -10.42 -3.47
N TRP A 367 20.62 -11.38 -4.38
CA TRP A 367 20.71 -12.82 -4.05
C TRP A 367 22.14 -13.29 -3.72
N LEU A 368 23.15 -12.45 -3.94
CA LEU A 368 24.54 -12.72 -3.58
C LEU A 368 24.81 -12.22 -2.15
N PRO A 369 25.35 -13.06 -1.24
CA PRO A 369 25.61 -12.65 0.14
C PRO A 369 26.50 -11.42 0.27
N GLU A 370 27.56 -11.33 -0.55
CA GLU A 370 28.49 -10.19 -0.58
C GLU A 370 27.83 -8.88 -1.01
N VAL A 371 26.80 -8.95 -1.86
CA VAL A 371 26.02 -7.77 -2.28
C VAL A 371 25.06 -7.35 -1.15
N GLU A 372 24.43 -8.31 -0.48
CA GLU A 372 23.62 -8.02 0.71
C GLU A 372 24.46 -7.35 1.80
N ASP A 373 25.66 -7.87 2.08
CA ASP A 373 26.59 -7.31 3.08
C ASP A 373 26.97 -5.88 2.72
N TYR A 374 27.35 -5.65 1.46
CA TYR A 374 27.70 -4.31 0.97
C TYR A 374 26.55 -3.31 1.14
N LEU A 375 25.32 -3.67 0.78
CA LEU A 375 24.15 -2.79 0.89
C LEU A 375 23.82 -2.48 2.35
N VAL A 376 23.85 -3.49 3.22
CA VAL A 376 23.58 -3.33 4.66
C VAL A 376 24.63 -2.42 5.29
N ASP A 377 25.91 -2.69 5.07
CA ASP A 377 27.00 -1.95 5.70
C ASP A 377 27.05 -0.50 5.21
N SER A 378 26.97 -0.29 3.89
CA SER A 378 27.00 1.05 3.29
C SER A 378 25.84 1.93 3.78
N LEU A 379 24.62 1.37 3.84
CA LEU A 379 23.44 2.12 4.30
C LEU A 379 23.49 2.34 5.83
N ALA A 380 23.89 1.34 6.60
CA ALA A 380 24.05 1.49 8.05
C ALA A 380 25.10 2.54 8.43
N ASP A 381 26.23 2.58 7.72
CA ASP A 381 27.28 3.57 7.94
C ASP A 381 26.81 4.98 7.57
N THR A 382 26.04 5.13 6.49
CA THR A 382 25.44 6.40 6.10
C THR A 382 24.44 6.88 7.16
N ILE A 383 23.57 6.00 7.65
CA ILE A 383 22.63 6.30 8.73
C ILE A 383 23.36 6.76 10.00
N ARG A 384 24.42 6.05 10.41
CA ARG A 384 25.22 6.41 11.58
C ARG A 384 25.97 7.72 11.40
N ARG A 385 26.54 7.96 10.21
CA ARG A 385 27.29 9.18 9.84
C ARG A 385 26.43 10.42 10.07
N TYR A 386 25.17 10.41 9.65
CA TYR A 386 24.25 11.54 9.79
C TYR A 386 23.38 11.46 11.03
N LYS A 387 23.46 10.40 11.84
CA LYS A 387 22.59 10.12 13.00
C LYS A 387 21.12 10.21 12.60
N THR A 388 20.78 9.50 11.55
CA THR A 388 19.49 9.50 10.89
C THR A 388 18.48 8.66 11.65
N VAL A 389 17.24 9.14 11.74
CA VAL A 389 16.11 8.43 12.35
C VAL A 389 15.02 8.05 11.33
N TYR A 390 15.18 8.46 10.07
CA TYR A 390 14.20 8.23 9.02
C TYR A 390 14.89 8.08 7.66
N VAL A 391 14.61 6.99 6.96
CA VAL A 391 15.14 6.72 5.62
C VAL A 391 13.97 6.48 4.68
N LYS A 392 13.82 7.32 3.65
CA LYS A 392 12.93 7.06 2.52
C LYS A 392 13.71 6.26 1.48
N ASN A 393 13.33 4.99 1.28
CA ASN A 393 13.85 4.18 0.18
C ASN A 393 12.91 4.22 -1.00
N ASP A 394 13.39 4.71 -2.11
CA ASP A 394 12.64 4.86 -3.35
C ASP A 394 13.05 3.80 -4.39
N MET A 395 12.23 3.68 -5.44
CA MET A 395 12.49 2.81 -6.59
C MET A 395 11.84 3.43 -7.83
N ASN A 396 12.62 4.23 -8.59
CA ASN A 396 12.10 5.05 -9.69
C ASN A 396 12.30 4.46 -11.08
N HIS A 397 13.02 3.35 -11.18
CA HIS A 397 13.29 2.64 -12.43
C HIS A 397 12.71 1.23 -12.39
N SER A 398 12.64 0.57 -13.53
CA SER A 398 12.30 -0.84 -13.63
C SER A 398 13.58 -1.68 -13.72
N GLN A 399 13.57 -2.84 -13.09
CA GLN A 399 14.67 -3.79 -13.22
C GLN A 399 14.60 -4.48 -14.59
N GLY A 400 15.76 -4.88 -15.09
CA GLY A 400 15.86 -5.70 -16.29
C GLY A 400 15.28 -7.11 -16.05
N TYR A 401 15.01 -7.78 -17.14
CA TYR A 401 14.55 -9.17 -17.08
C TYR A 401 15.58 -10.10 -16.43
N VAL A 402 15.12 -10.92 -15.49
CA VAL A 402 15.84 -12.06 -14.93
C VAL A 402 14.95 -13.31 -15.04
N PRO A 403 15.55 -14.51 -15.28
CA PRO A 403 14.77 -15.72 -15.59
C PRO A 403 13.80 -16.16 -14.49
N ASP A 404 14.07 -15.87 -13.23
CA ASP A 404 13.22 -16.21 -12.07
C ASP A 404 12.22 -15.11 -11.70
N HIS A 405 11.96 -14.15 -12.59
CA HIS A 405 11.04 -13.03 -12.36
C HIS A 405 11.33 -12.23 -11.09
N LEU A 406 12.60 -11.98 -10.81
CA LEU A 406 13.05 -11.20 -9.65
C LEU A 406 12.74 -11.85 -8.28
N ASN A 407 12.38 -13.14 -8.23
CA ASN A 407 12.01 -13.77 -6.96
C ASN A 407 13.19 -13.81 -5.98
N ARG A 408 14.37 -14.28 -6.42
CA ARG A 408 15.57 -14.28 -5.57
C ARG A 408 16.04 -12.86 -5.24
N TYR A 409 15.93 -11.96 -6.20
CA TYR A 409 16.23 -10.54 -6.00
C TYR A 409 15.41 -9.95 -4.86
N GLN A 410 14.09 -10.09 -4.91
CA GLN A 410 13.20 -9.50 -3.94
C GLN A 410 13.36 -10.09 -2.53
N LYS A 411 13.58 -11.39 -2.44
CA LYS A 411 13.93 -12.04 -1.16
C LYS A 411 15.23 -11.46 -0.57
N GLY A 412 16.20 -11.11 -1.41
CA GLY A 412 17.43 -10.41 -1.00
C GLY A 412 17.13 -9.02 -0.44
N VAL A 413 16.32 -8.21 -1.13
CA VAL A 413 15.88 -6.89 -0.64
C VAL A 413 15.21 -7.00 0.74
N PHE A 414 14.32 -7.97 0.93
CA PHE A 414 13.69 -8.19 2.24
C PHE A 414 14.71 -8.55 3.33
N ARG A 415 15.73 -9.38 3.03
CA ARG A 415 16.80 -9.70 3.99
C ARG A 415 17.65 -8.49 4.35
N VAL A 416 17.98 -7.63 3.38
CA VAL A 416 18.70 -6.36 3.62
C VAL A 416 17.94 -5.50 4.64
N PHE A 417 16.64 -5.25 4.40
CA PHE A 417 15.84 -4.45 5.33
C PHE A 417 15.61 -5.13 6.68
N ALA A 418 15.42 -6.45 6.72
CA ALA A 418 15.32 -7.18 7.98
C ALA A 418 16.59 -7.03 8.84
N ARG A 419 17.77 -7.09 8.21
CA ARG A 419 19.08 -6.87 8.89
C ARG A 419 19.21 -5.43 9.38
N LEU A 420 18.90 -4.43 8.52
CA LEU A 420 18.96 -3.01 8.89
C LEU A 420 18.01 -2.69 10.06
N ARG A 421 16.78 -3.19 10.02
CA ARG A 421 15.80 -2.99 11.10
C ARG A 421 16.24 -3.62 12.42
N LYS A 422 16.94 -4.74 12.37
CA LYS A 422 17.53 -5.39 13.56
C LYS A 422 18.73 -4.60 14.11
N MET A 423 19.58 -4.06 13.22
CA MET A 423 20.79 -3.31 13.60
C MET A 423 20.47 -1.88 14.07
N LEU A 424 19.40 -1.28 13.54
CA LEU A 424 19.01 0.13 13.72
C LEU A 424 17.51 0.20 14.07
N PRO A 425 17.12 -0.35 15.21
CA PRO A 425 15.69 -0.48 15.58
C PRO A 425 15.01 0.89 15.78
N GLU A 426 15.78 1.97 15.99
CA GLU A 426 15.28 3.34 16.15
C GLU A 426 14.95 4.02 14.82
N VAL A 427 15.40 3.48 13.68
CA VAL A 427 15.21 4.10 12.36
C VAL A 427 13.88 3.67 11.76
N THR A 428 13.13 4.63 11.24
CA THR A 428 11.94 4.41 10.42
C THR A 428 12.37 4.23 8.96
N PHE A 429 11.87 3.19 8.30
CA PHE A 429 12.08 2.94 6.88
C PHE A 429 10.77 3.14 6.12
N GLU A 430 10.76 4.10 5.20
CA GLU A 430 9.65 4.40 4.28
C GLU A 430 9.86 3.67 2.96
N ASN A 431 8.82 3.01 2.46
CA ASN A 431 8.75 2.49 1.11
C ASN A 431 8.13 3.50 0.16
N CYS A 432 8.85 3.80 -0.91
CA CYS A 432 8.41 4.57 -2.06
C CYS A 432 8.79 3.82 -3.34
N SER A 433 8.02 4.01 -4.38
CA SER A 433 8.36 3.60 -5.76
C SER A 433 7.62 4.56 -6.69
N SER A 434 8.15 5.78 -6.87
CA SER A 434 7.42 6.90 -7.49
C SER A 434 5.98 6.96 -6.95
N GLY A 435 5.84 7.04 -5.63
CA GLY A 435 4.55 6.80 -4.95
C GLY A 435 4.36 5.33 -4.56
N SER A 436 3.17 4.79 -4.80
CA SER A 436 2.77 3.45 -4.35
C SER A 436 2.89 2.36 -5.41
N LEU A 437 3.69 2.55 -6.48
CA LEU A 437 3.82 1.56 -7.54
C LEU A 437 4.46 0.23 -7.09
N ARG A 438 4.91 0.15 -5.80
CA ARG A 438 5.35 -1.09 -5.14
C ARG A 438 4.68 -1.31 -3.78
N MET A 439 3.50 -0.74 -3.55
CA MET A 439 2.79 -0.89 -2.28
C MET A 439 1.92 -2.15 -2.26
N ALA A 440 2.47 -3.23 -1.74
CA ALA A 440 1.80 -4.51 -1.58
C ALA A 440 1.89 -5.03 -0.14
N ALA A 441 0.92 -5.85 0.27
CA ALA A 441 0.97 -6.55 1.55
C ALA A 441 2.02 -7.68 1.53
N GLY A 442 2.29 -8.29 2.68
CA GLY A 442 3.30 -9.35 2.82
C GLY A 442 4.67 -8.80 3.21
N GLY A 443 5.73 -9.28 2.58
CA GLY A 443 7.12 -8.94 2.91
C GLY A 443 7.43 -7.44 2.92
N MET A 444 6.70 -6.63 2.14
CA MET A 444 6.87 -5.17 2.19
C MET A 444 6.40 -4.57 3.52
N MET A 445 5.33 -5.09 4.12
CA MET A 445 4.87 -4.64 5.44
C MET A 445 5.82 -5.07 6.57
N GLU A 446 6.62 -6.13 6.35
CA GLU A 446 7.68 -6.53 7.27
C GLU A 446 8.96 -5.71 7.08
N ALA A 447 9.29 -5.38 5.84
CA ALA A 447 10.51 -4.64 5.49
C ALA A 447 10.41 -3.15 5.85
N PHE A 448 9.25 -2.53 5.67
CA PHE A 448 9.05 -1.08 5.83
C PHE A 448 8.01 -0.75 6.90
N ASP A 449 8.13 0.42 7.49
CA ASP A 449 7.22 0.91 8.53
C ASP A 449 5.99 1.57 7.93
N ASN A 450 6.20 2.36 6.88
CA ASN A 450 5.15 3.07 6.15
C ASN A 450 5.37 3.02 4.64
N HIS A 451 4.33 3.40 3.90
CA HIS A 451 4.29 3.30 2.44
C HIS A 451 3.71 4.59 1.88
N PHE A 452 4.50 5.28 1.07
CA PHE A 452 4.09 6.52 0.45
C PHE A 452 2.99 6.28 -0.60
N ILE A 453 1.91 7.07 -0.52
CA ILE A 453 0.71 6.83 -1.30
C ILE A 453 0.90 7.15 -2.78
N SER A 454 1.42 8.35 -3.10
CA SER A 454 1.54 8.82 -4.48
C SER A 454 2.39 10.08 -4.58
N ASP A 455 3.05 10.26 -5.71
CA ASP A 455 3.64 11.55 -6.11
C ASP A 455 2.58 12.56 -6.58
N ASN A 456 1.32 12.15 -6.67
CA ASN A 456 0.22 13.06 -6.94
C ASN A 456 0.06 14.05 -5.78
N ALA A 457 0.07 15.34 -6.09
CA ALA A 457 0.01 16.39 -5.08
C ALA A 457 -1.41 16.90 -4.80
N SER A 458 -2.44 16.46 -5.56
CA SER A 458 -3.83 16.85 -5.35
C SER A 458 -4.43 16.13 -4.14
N PRO A 459 -4.93 16.85 -3.12
CA PRO A 459 -5.54 16.24 -1.93
C PRO A 459 -6.73 15.33 -2.27
N LEU A 460 -7.61 15.77 -3.19
CA LEU A 460 -8.79 14.98 -3.57
C LEU A 460 -8.40 13.71 -4.31
N GLU A 461 -7.47 13.79 -5.24
CA GLU A 461 -7.02 12.62 -6.01
C GLU A 461 -6.31 11.61 -5.08
N ASN A 462 -5.49 12.08 -4.13
CA ASN A 462 -4.92 11.24 -3.08
C ASN A 462 -5.99 10.58 -2.21
N LEU A 463 -7.05 11.29 -1.85
CA LEU A 463 -8.18 10.73 -1.11
C LEU A 463 -8.89 9.61 -1.90
N ARG A 464 -9.05 9.78 -3.23
CA ARG A 464 -9.63 8.73 -4.10
C ARG A 464 -8.72 7.51 -4.18
N MET A 465 -7.42 7.71 -4.36
CA MET A 465 -6.44 6.62 -4.34
C MET A 465 -6.42 5.90 -2.98
N PHE A 466 -6.49 6.65 -1.89
CA PHE A 466 -6.59 6.07 -0.54
C PHE A 466 -7.80 5.14 -0.39
N GLN A 467 -9.00 5.56 -0.87
CA GLN A 467 -10.18 4.69 -0.89
C GLN A 467 -9.90 3.38 -1.65
N GLY A 468 -9.24 3.44 -2.79
CA GLY A 468 -8.89 2.26 -3.59
C GLY A 468 -7.87 1.34 -2.91
N MET A 469 -7.01 1.86 -2.05
CA MET A 469 -5.99 1.07 -1.33
C MET A 469 -6.52 0.35 -0.11
N LEU A 470 -7.50 0.92 0.59
CA LEU A 470 -8.02 0.41 1.87
C LEU A 470 -8.48 -1.06 1.83
N PRO A 471 -9.11 -1.60 0.77
CA PRO A 471 -9.49 -3.01 0.71
C PRO A 471 -8.32 -4.01 0.79
N ARG A 472 -7.09 -3.57 0.54
CA ARG A 472 -5.89 -4.43 0.49
C ARG A 472 -4.75 -3.95 1.39
N PHE A 473 -4.92 -2.82 2.10
CA PHE A 473 -3.88 -2.23 2.93
C PHE A 473 -4.46 -1.50 4.13
N ALA A 474 -3.81 -1.60 5.29
CA ALA A 474 -4.31 -0.96 6.51
C ALA A 474 -4.06 0.57 6.50
N PRO A 475 -5.03 1.40 6.92
CA PRO A 475 -4.93 2.86 6.83
C PRO A 475 -3.72 3.42 7.56
N GLY A 476 -3.38 2.88 8.74
CA GLY A 476 -2.25 3.35 9.54
C GLY A 476 -0.87 3.08 8.94
N ARG A 477 -0.79 2.38 7.81
CA ARG A 477 0.47 2.12 7.09
C ARG A 477 0.64 2.99 5.85
N ILE A 478 -0.40 3.73 5.44
CA ILE A 478 -0.40 4.59 4.26
C ILE A 478 0.07 5.99 4.69
N TYR A 479 1.10 6.50 4.02
CA TYR A 479 1.73 7.76 4.30
C TYR A 479 1.38 8.80 3.24
N HIS A 480 0.91 9.95 3.67
CA HIS A 480 0.44 11.04 2.82
C HIS A 480 1.37 12.24 2.89
N TRP A 481 1.42 13.03 1.82
CA TRP A 481 1.93 14.39 1.83
C TRP A 481 0.80 15.39 1.61
N TYR A 482 0.75 16.42 2.47
CA TYR A 482 0.09 17.65 2.15
C TYR A 482 1.03 18.50 1.29
N VAL A 483 0.50 19.01 0.16
CA VAL A 483 1.21 19.88 -0.77
C VAL A 483 0.38 21.14 -0.99
N GLY A 484 0.94 22.30 -0.65
CA GLY A 484 0.27 23.57 -0.82
C GLY A 484 1.22 24.75 -0.58
N SER A 485 0.79 25.94 -0.91
CA SER A 485 1.51 27.17 -0.59
C SER A 485 0.54 28.32 -0.34
N GLU A 486 0.94 29.25 0.51
CA GLU A 486 0.21 30.50 0.72
C GLU A 486 0.78 31.57 -0.21
N LEU A 487 -0.10 32.20 -0.99
CA LEU A 487 0.31 33.29 -1.86
C LEU A 487 0.36 34.61 -1.08
N HIS A 488 1.41 35.37 -1.32
CA HIS A 488 1.56 36.71 -0.78
C HIS A 488 1.15 37.76 -1.81
N PRO A 489 0.71 38.95 -1.38
CA PRO A 489 0.22 40.01 -2.29
C PRO A 489 1.19 40.35 -3.43
N GLU A 490 2.49 40.34 -3.16
CA GLU A 490 3.54 40.67 -4.12
C GLU A 490 3.76 39.57 -5.18
N THR A 491 3.26 38.37 -4.99
CA THR A 491 3.40 37.25 -5.91
C THR A 491 2.15 36.98 -6.75
N LEU A 492 1.05 37.71 -6.44
CA LEU A 492 -0.23 37.53 -7.11
C LEU A 492 -0.29 38.30 -8.43
N PRO A 493 -0.72 37.68 -9.54
CA PRO A 493 -1.08 38.43 -10.74
C PRO A 493 -2.32 39.29 -10.43
N ALA A 494 -2.17 40.64 -10.55
CA ALA A 494 -3.30 41.55 -10.31
C ALA A 494 -4.50 41.20 -11.25
N PRO A 495 -5.73 41.45 -10.86
CA PRO A 495 -6.28 42.11 -9.68
C PRO A 495 -7.25 41.22 -8.81
N SER A 496 -7.10 39.93 -8.76
CA SER A 496 -8.23 39.04 -8.40
C SER A 496 -8.09 38.18 -7.15
N TYR A 497 -6.98 38.25 -6.42
CA TYR A 497 -6.78 37.41 -5.25
C TYR A 497 -6.52 38.24 -3.99
N GLU A 498 -7.19 37.90 -2.92
CA GLU A 498 -6.90 38.43 -1.59
C GLU A 498 -5.59 37.86 -1.03
N ALA A 499 -4.91 38.58 -0.16
CA ALA A 499 -3.70 38.11 0.51
C ALA A 499 -4.00 36.88 1.36
N GLY A 500 -3.06 35.95 1.43
CA GLY A 500 -3.17 34.75 2.26
C GLY A 500 -4.01 33.63 1.68
N ILE A 501 -4.27 33.65 0.37
CA ILE A 501 -4.98 32.55 -0.31
C ILE A 501 -4.09 31.31 -0.37
N ILE A 502 -4.65 30.19 0.04
CA ILE A 502 -4.01 28.87 -0.09
C ILE A 502 -4.28 28.33 -1.48
N VAL A 503 -3.21 27.92 -2.16
CA VAL A 503 -3.28 27.19 -3.42
C VAL A 503 -2.75 25.79 -3.27
N GLN A 504 -3.44 24.84 -3.86
CA GLN A 504 -3.11 23.43 -3.87
C GLN A 504 -3.09 22.89 -5.29
N PRO A 505 -2.29 21.87 -5.58
CA PRO A 505 -2.35 21.20 -6.88
C PRO A 505 -3.74 20.63 -7.14
N GLN A 506 -4.24 20.80 -8.34
CA GLN A 506 -5.58 20.38 -8.74
C GLN A 506 -5.59 18.98 -9.37
N LYS A 507 -4.48 18.60 -10.00
CA LYS A 507 -4.33 17.31 -10.70
C LYS A 507 -2.93 16.76 -10.49
N ALA A 508 -2.68 15.57 -11.02
CA ALA A 508 -1.40 14.88 -11.00
C ALA A 508 -0.20 15.71 -11.55
N THR A 509 -0.43 16.89 -12.05
CA THR A 509 0.63 17.81 -12.48
C THR A 509 0.86 18.86 -11.40
N TRP A 510 2.07 18.96 -10.91
CA TRP A 510 2.47 19.91 -9.86
C TRP A 510 2.33 21.42 -10.25
N ASN A 511 2.00 21.69 -11.51
CA ASN A 511 1.84 23.05 -12.05
C ASN A 511 0.39 23.55 -12.10
N ARG A 512 -0.59 22.67 -11.87
CA ARG A 512 -2.01 23.04 -11.84
C ARG A 512 -2.45 23.25 -10.41
N MET A 513 -2.97 24.42 -10.10
CA MET A 513 -3.37 24.80 -8.76
C MET A 513 -4.86 25.14 -8.70
N GLN A 514 -5.44 24.88 -7.56
CA GLN A 514 -6.79 25.26 -7.18
C GLN A 514 -6.72 26.07 -5.88
N VAL A 515 -7.51 27.13 -5.81
CA VAL A 515 -7.75 27.82 -4.52
C VAL A 515 -8.67 26.96 -3.69
N ASP A 516 -8.27 26.62 -2.48
CA ASP A 516 -9.05 25.75 -1.64
C ASP A 516 -8.91 26.07 -0.14
N ASP A 517 -9.77 25.43 0.64
CA ASP A 517 -9.71 25.48 2.08
C ASP A 517 -8.54 24.62 2.60
N LEU A 518 -7.65 25.23 3.36
CA LEU A 518 -6.55 24.53 4.04
C LEU A 518 -7.06 23.34 4.87
N ASN A 519 -8.23 23.46 5.50
CA ASN A 519 -8.85 22.38 6.25
C ASN A 519 -9.11 21.13 5.39
N PHE A 520 -9.60 21.27 4.14
CA PHE A 520 -9.84 20.14 3.27
C PHE A 520 -8.56 19.34 3.02
N GLY A 521 -7.49 20.01 2.59
CA GLY A 521 -6.22 19.36 2.31
C GLY A 521 -5.59 18.71 3.55
N LEU A 522 -5.66 19.37 4.71
CA LEU A 522 -5.17 18.81 5.97
C LEU A 522 -5.99 17.60 6.43
N LEU A 523 -7.31 17.59 6.22
CA LEU A 523 -8.15 16.43 6.52
C LEU A 523 -7.87 15.25 5.59
N CYS A 524 -7.66 15.50 4.29
CA CYS A 524 -7.23 14.44 3.37
C CYS A 524 -5.89 13.81 3.84
N ASN A 525 -4.94 14.64 4.24
CA ASN A 525 -3.65 14.20 4.79
C ASN A 525 -3.81 13.39 6.08
N LEU A 526 -4.79 13.74 6.92
CA LEU A 526 -5.03 13.12 8.24
C LEU A 526 -5.73 11.75 8.16
N THR A 527 -6.13 11.26 6.99
CA THR A 527 -6.75 9.93 6.84
C THR A 527 -5.77 8.77 7.02
N GLY A 528 -4.47 9.02 6.88
CA GLY A 528 -3.38 8.06 7.12
C GLY A 528 -2.28 8.67 8.01
N GLN A 529 -1.04 8.26 7.77
CA GLN A 529 0.12 8.93 8.37
C GLN A 529 0.37 10.26 7.65
N ILE A 530 0.74 11.28 8.41
CA ILE A 530 0.81 12.64 7.89
C ILE A 530 2.24 13.11 7.64
N GLY A 531 2.41 13.77 6.51
CA GLY A 531 3.63 14.47 6.14
C GLY A 531 3.35 15.71 5.30
N TYR A 532 4.39 16.44 5.04
CA TYR A 532 4.37 17.69 4.28
C TYR A 532 5.51 17.68 3.28
N SER A 533 5.22 18.05 2.04
CA SER A 533 6.26 18.27 1.04
C SER A 533 5.88 19.52 0.24
N CYS A 534 6.23 20.71 0.76
CA CYS A 534 5.81 21.98 0.17
C CYS A 534 6.60 23.16 0.76
N ASP A 535 6.29 24.36 0.29
CA ASP A 535 6.83 25.61 0.82
C ASP A 535 6.11 26.04 2.10
N LEU A 536 6.39 25.37 3.24
CA LEU A 536 5.84 25.78 4.54
C LEU A 536 6.31 27.17 4.98
N ALA A 537 7.47 27.63 4.52
CA ALA A 537 7.98 28.95 4.88
C ALA A 537 7.15 30.11 4.24
N SER A 538 6.31 29.81 3.25
CA SER A 538 5.38 30.79 2.66
C SER A 538 4.13 31.04 3.54
N PHE A 539 3.81 30.14 4.46
CA PHE A 539 2.60 30.20 5.25
C PHE A 539 2.68 31.26 6.35
N SER A 540 1.59 31.96 6.57
CA SER A 540 1.40 32.86 7.70
C SER A 540 1.49 32.13 9.04
N ASP A 541 1.76 32.87 10.10
CA ASP A 541 1.80 32.29 11.45
C ASP A 541 0.43 31.70 11.87
N GLU A 542 -0.68 32.23 11.37
CA GLU A 542 -2.01 31.72 11.60
C GLU A 542 -2.20 30.34 10.96
N ASN A 543 -1.85 30.19 9.68
CA ASN A 543 -1.94 28.93 8.95
C ASN A 543 -0.95 27.88 9.49
N LEU A 544 0.26 28.29 9.89
CA LEU A 544 1.20 27.40 10.59
C LEU A 544 0.65 26.89 11.93
N LYS A 545 -0.07 27.72 12.69
CA LYS A 545 -0.77 27.30 13.92
C LYS A 545 -1.92 26.33 13.62
N MET A 546 -2.65 26.57 12.54
CA MET A 546 -3.69 25.62 12.09
C MET A 546 -3.07 24.26 11.76
N ILE A 547 -2.00 24.20 10.98
CA ILE A 547 -1.26 22.96 10.68
C ILE A 547 -0.79 22.29 11.97
N ALA A 548 -0.23 23.07 12.91
CA ALA A 548 0.22 22.55 14.21
C ALA A 548 -0.92 21.91 15.03
N ARG A 549 -2.14 22.43 14.94
CA ARG A 549 -3.33 21.85 15.59
C ARG A 549 -3.67 20.46 15.01
N TYR A 550 -3.59 20.26 13.69
CA TYR A 550 -3.79 18.97 13.05
C TYR A 550 -2.68 17.98 13.42
N ASN A 551 -1.45 18.44 13.45
CA ASN A 551 -0.30 17.63 13.86
C ASN A 551 -0.40 17.20 15.33
N ALA A 552 -0.84 18.09 16.22
CA ALA A 552 -1.08 17.75 17.62
C ALA A 552 -2.18 16.68 17.78
N PHE A 553 -3.27 16.82 17.02
CA PHE A 553 -4.33 15.82 16.99
C PHE A 553 -3.82 14.46 16.50
N TYR A 554 -3.07 14.42 15.39
CA TYR A 554 -2.47 13.19 14.90
C TYR A 554 -1.58 12.52 15.95
N LYS A 555 -0.67 13.28 16.57
CA LYS A 555 0.24 12.75 17.61
C LYS A 555 -0.51 12.15 18.80
N GLN A 556 -1.64 12.76 19.19
CA GLN A 556 -2.50 12.23 20.25
C GLN A 556 -3.14 10.89 19.88
N HIS A 557 -3.51 10.70 18.62
CA HIS A 557 -4.30 9.55 18.15
C HIS A 557 -3.53 8.53 17.32
N ARG A 558 -2.28 8.81 16.91
CA ARG A 558 -1.52 7.97 15.96
C ARG A 558 -1.37 6.51 16.39
N SER A 559 -1.23 6.22 17.68
CA SER A 559 -1.16 4.85 18.17
C SER A 559 -2.44 4.06 17.92
N GLY A 560 -3.60 4.73 17.89
CA GLY A 560 -4.88 4.16 17.48
C GLY A 560 -4.96 3.96 15.97
N PHE A 561 -4.54 4.94 15.18
CA PHE A 561 -4.51 4.83 13.71
C PHE A 561 -3.69 3.64 13.22
N LEU A 562 -2.55 3.32 13.87
CA LEU A 562 -1.70 2.19 13.51
C LEU A 562 -2.37 0.82 13.58
N ARG A 563 -3.40 0.69 14.39
CA ARG A 563 -4.15 -0.55 14.61
C ARG A 563 -5.59 -0.46 14.13
N SER A 564 -5.92 0.65 13.48
CA SER A 564 -7.27 0.91 13.03
C SER A 564 -7.68 0.03 11.86
N GLU A 565 -8.97 -0.11 11.73
CA GLU A 565 -9.64 -0.65 10.56
C GLU A 565 -10.50 0.43 9.91
N ALA A 566 -10.68 0.34 8.60
CA ALA A 566 -11.45 1.30 7.83
C ALA A 566 -12.76 0.71 7.32
N TYR A 567 -13.80 1.52 7.32
CA TYR A 567 -15.07 1.27 6.65
C TYR A 567 -15.29 2.36 5.60
N LEU A 568 -15.45 1.95 4.37
CA LEU A 568 -15.83 2.83 3.27
C LEU A 568 -17.36 3.02 3.31
N LEU A 569 -17.81 4.19 3.75
CA LEU A 569 -19.24 4.52 3.85
C LEU A 569 -19.80 5.07 2.52
N THR A 570 -18.91 5.45 1.61
CA THR A 570 -19.21 5.72 0.20
C THR A 570 -18.32 4.79 -0.66
N PRO A 571 -18.78 4.41 -1.87
CA PRO A 571 -17.95 3.63 -2.78
C PRO A 571 -16.64 4.34 -3.12
N PRO A 572 -15.56 3.60 -3.35
CA PRO A 572 -14.40 4.13 -4.05
C PRO A 572 -14.82 4.61 -5.45
N GLU A 573 -14.38 5.80 -5.80
CA GLU A 573 -14.63 6.41 -7.11
C GLU A 573 -13.30 6.67 -7.80
N ASN A 574 -13.30 6.77 -9.13
CA ASN A 574 -12.10 7.12 -9.88
C ASN A 574 -11.56 8.49 -9.48
N PHE A 575 -10.26 8.65 -9.56
CA PHE A 575 -9.55 9.86 -9.10
C PHE A 575 -10.01 11.15 -9.80
N ASP A 576 -10.50 11.07 -11.03
CA ASP A 576 -11.00 12.19 -11.81
C ASP A 576 -12.42 12.65 -11.44
N LYS A 577 -13.12 11.88 -10.58
CA LYS A 577 -14.44 12.27 -10.11
C LYS A 577 -14.34 13.38 -9.06
N GLN A 578 -14.63 14.60 -9.52
CA GLN A 578 -14.51 15.84 -8.74
C GLN A 578 -15.75 16.18 -7.90
N ARG A 579 -16.86 15.42 -8.05
CA ARG A 579 -18.17 15.72 -7.44
C ARG A 579 -18.59 14.68 -6.41
N GLY A 580 -19.54 15.08 -5.55
CA GLY A 580 -20.24 14.21 -4.62
C GLY A 580 -19.49 14.01 -3.29
N TRP A 581 -19.91 12.99 -2.56
CA TRP A 581 -19.47 12.71 -1.22
C TRP A 581 -18.37 11.65 -1.16
N VAL A 582 -17.42 11.85 -0.24
CA VAL A 582 -16.53 10.80 0.24
C VAL A 582 -16.69 10.68 1.75
N ALA A 583 -16.95 9.48 2.25
CA ALA A 583 -17.02 9.23 3.67
C ALA A 583 -16.27 7.94 4.04
N ILE A 584 -15.36 8.06 5.00
CA ILE A 584 -14.52 6.98 5.51
C ILE A 584 -14.60 7.01 7.04
N GLN A 585 -14.96 5.88 7.63
CA GLN A 585 -14.85 5.68 9.07
C GLN A 585 -13.57 4.90 9.36
N ILE A 586 -12.70 5.46 10.21
CA ILE A 586 -11.51 4.80 10.73
C ILE A 586 -11.74 4.51 12.20
N SER A 587 -11.56 3.27 12.64
CA SER A 587 -11.95 2.80 13.96
C SER A 587 -10.78 2.18 14.72
N ASP A 588 -10.43 2.72 15.89
CA ASP A 588 -9.60 2.05 16.89
C ASP A 588 -10.51 1.29 17.87
N LEU A 589 -10.70 0.00 17.61
CA LEU A 589 -11.58 -0.84 18.43
C LEU A 589 -11.07 -1.03 19.87
N ARG A 590 -9.78 -0.84 20.11
CA ARG A 590 -9.20 -0.99 21.45
C ARG A 590 -9.65 0.12 22.39
N THR A 591 -9.66 1.34 21.87
CA THR A 591 -10.12 2.52 22.64
C THR A 591 -11.58 2.84 22.40
N ASP A 592 -12.25 2.07 21.53
CA ASP A 592 -13.63 2.29 21.09
C ASP A 592 -13.84 3.73 20.63
N THR A 593 -12.89 4.17 19.79
CA THR A 593 -12.89 5.53 19.21
C THR A 593 -12.98 5.41 17.68
N HIS A 594 -13.94 6.11 17.13
CA HIS A 594 -14.23 6.07 15.69
C HIS A 594 -14.12 7.49 15.13
N PHE A 595 -13.49 7.59 13.97
CA PHE A 595 -13.23 8.83 13.26
C PHE A 595 -14.01 8.82 11.95
N LEU A 596 -15.05 9.63 11.83
CA LEU A 596 -15.80 9.81 10.60
C LEU A 596 -15.23 10.99 9.83
N TYR A 597 -14.47 10.70 8.78
CA TYR A 597 -14.04 11.66 7.78
C TYR A 597 -15.12 11.80 6.72
N SER A 598 -15.64 13.01 6.54
CA SER A 598 -16.67 13.31 5.56
C SER A 598 -16.20 14.46 4.69
N PHE A 599 -16.24 14.26 3.39
CA PHE A 599 -15.84 15.24 2.40
C PHE A 599 -16.99 15.46 1.42
N HIS A 600 -17.24 16.71 1.08
CA HIS A 600 -18.16 17.09 0.04
C HIS A 600 -17.36 17.85 -1.03
N CYS A 601 -17.17 17.19 -2.15
CA CYS A 601 -16.51 17.75 -3.32
C CYS A 601 -17.44 18.73 -4.04
N ILE A 602 -17.15 19.14 -5.27
CA ILE A 602 -18.05 20.05 -6.00
C ILE A 602 -19.50 19.57 -5.84
N SER A 603 -20.36 20.47 -5.39
CA SER A 603 -21.76 20.18 -5.08
C SER A 603 -22.50 19.58 -6.28
N ASP A 604 -23.28 18.56 -6.03
CA ASP A 604 -24.25 17.95 -6.95
C ASP A 604 -25.71 18.22 -6.54
N GLY A 605 -25.90 19.17 -5.60
CA GLY A 605 -27.22 19.57 -5.08
C GLY A 605 -27.59 18.94 -3.74
N ASP A 606 -26.81 17.96 -3.24
CA ASP A 606 -27.04 17.28 -1.96
C ASP A 606 -26.06 17.78 -0.90
N GLU A 607 -26.46 18.81 -0.15
CA GLU A 607 -25.63 19.46 0.87
C GLU A 607 -25.67 18.76 2.24
N THR A 608 -26.53 17.76 2.41
CA THR A 608 -26.67 17.01 3.65
C THR A 608 -26.79 15.52 3.38
N ARG A 609 -26.01 14.70 4.06
CA ARG A 609 -26.06 13.25 3.91
C ARG A 609 -25.98 12.55 5.26
N ILE A 610 -26.70 11.43 5.40
CA ILE A 610 -26.69 10.58 6.59
C ILE A 610 -25.68 9.44 6.37
N PHE A 611 -24.78 9.22 7.34
CA PHE A 611 -23.81 8.14 7.31
C PHE A 611 -24.08 7.15 8.44
N HIS A 612 -24.31 5.88 8.07
CA HIS A 612 -24.55 4.77 9.00
C HIS A 612 -23.22 4.17 9.44
N LEU A 613 -22.91 4.29 10.72
CA LEU A 613 -21.63 3.84 11.26
C LEU A 613 -21.58 2.31 11.42
N LYS A 614 -20.37 1.78 11.36
CA LYS A 614 -20.10 0.33 11.42
C LYS A 614 -19.25 -0.02 12.63
N GLY A 615 -19.33 -1.29 13.08
CA GLY A 615 -18.47 -1.82 14.14
C GLY A 615 -18.71 -1.26 15.54
N LEU A 616 -19.80 -0.52 15.78
CA LEU A 616 -20.20 -0.02 17.09
C LEU A 616 -20.86 -1.12 17.93
N LYS A 617 -20.73 -1.00 19.26
CA LYS A 617 -21.46 -1.88 20.21
C LYS A 617 -22.87 -1.35 20.37
N PRO A 618 -23.91 -2.15 20.03
CA PRO A 618 -25.31 -1.64 19.93
C PRO A 618 -25.79 -0.94 21.19
N GLU A 619 -25.57 -1.55 22.36
CA GLU A 619 -26.10 -1.09 23.64
C GLU A 619 -25.22 -0.01 24.30
N LYS A 620 -24.05 0.26 23.75
CA LYS A 620 -23.12 1.23 24.35
C LYS A 620 -23.50 2.65 23.98
N GLN A 621 -23.31 3.57 24.94
CA GLN A 621 -23.43 5.00 24.71
C GLN A 621 -22.16 5.57 24.10
N TYR A 622 -22.32 6.48 23.17
CA TYR A 622 -21.22 7.20 22.51
C TYR A 622 -21.39 8.69 22.61
N GLU A 623 -20.30 9.38 22.88
CA GLU A 623 -20.20 10.83 22.74
C GLU A 623 -19.82 11.16 21.30
N VAL A 624 -20.47 12.14 20.70
CA VAL A 624 -20.25 12.58 19.33
C VAL A 624 -19.88 14.04 19.33
N PHE A 625 -18.79 14.40 18.68
CA PHE A 625 -18.38 15.80 18.53
C PHE A 625 -17.65 16.03 17.22
N GLU A 626 -17.90 17.17 16.58
CA GLU A 626 -17.13 17.63 15.44
C GLU A 626 -15.79 18.16 15.95
N MET A 627 -14.68 17.70 15.38
CA MET A 627 -13.33 18.10 15.77
C MET A 627 -12.74 19.13 14.81
N PHE A 628 -13.01 18.99 13.53
CA PHE A 628 -12.55 19.88 12.46
C PHE A 628 -13.69 20.22 11.50
N PRO A 629 -13.71 21.45 10.94
CA PRO A 629 -12.75 22.55 11.10
C PRO A 629 -12.71 23.20 12.48
N GLN A 630 -13.82 23.23 13.19
CA GLN A 630 -13.93 23.81 14.53
C GLN A 630 -14.44 22.77 15.52
N LYS A 631 -13.86 22.76 16.71
CA LYS A 631 -14.34 21.86 17.76
C LYS A 631 -15.71 22.36 18.23
N THR A 632 -16.75 21.62 17.86
CA THR A 632 -18.12 21.86 18.33
C THR A 632 -18.54 20.64 19.14
N GLN A 633 -18.86 20.83 20.40
CA GLN A 633 -19.39 19.77 21.24
C GLN A 633 -20.87 19.56 20.84
N ILE A 634 -21.11 18.45 20.19
CA ILE A 634 -22.47 17.95 20.02
C ILE A 634 -22.72 17.10 21.28
N GLU A 635 -23.35 17.65 22.32
CA GLU A 635 -23.68 16.95 23.56
C GLU A 635 -24.78 15.88 23.32
N ILE A 636 -24.54 14.95 22.45
CA ILE A 636 -25.45 13.86 22.22
C ILE A 636 -24.79 12.57 22.71
N LYS A 637 -25.29 12.03 23.81
CA LYS A 637 -25.07 10.63 24.16
C LYS A 637 -26.07 9.80 23.38
N ILE A 638 -25.56 8.99 22.47
CA ILE A 638 -26.39 8.19 21.55
C ILE A 638 -25.93 6.73 21.56
N THR A 639 -26.84 5.78 21.45
CA THR A 639 -26.49 4.37 21.41
C THR A 639 -25.82 3.97 20.09
N GLY A 640 -24.96 2.96 20.15
CA GLY A 640 -24.35 2.41 18.95
C GLY A 640 -25.36 1.83 17.96
N ASP A 641 -26.48 1.28 18.46
CA ASP A 641 -27.59 0.80 17.61
C ASP A 641 -28.19 1.95 16.80
N LEU A 642 -28.47 3.08 17.43
CA LEU A 642 -29.05 4.26 16.76
C LEU A 642 -28.08 4.85 15.74
N LEU A 643 -26.78 4.95 16.09
CA LEU A 643 -25.72 5.41 15.17
C LEU A 643 -25.56 4.50 13.95
N SER A 644 -25.81 3.20 14.13
CA SER A 644 -25.71 2.23 13.04
C SER A 644 -26.95 2.20 12.16
N ARG A 645 -28.16 2.35 12.74
CA ARG A 645 -29.44 2.27 12.00
C ARG A 645 -29.91 3.61 11.45
N SER A 646 -29.86 4.67 12.26
CA SER A 646 -30.30 6.01 11.87
C SER A 646 -29.17 6.86 11.32
N GLY A 647 -27.94 6.56 11.70
CA GLY A 647 -26.75 7.26 11.22
C GLY A 647 -26.54 8.63 11.84
N ILE A 648 -25.54 9.34 11.31
CA ILE A 648 -25.20 10.72 11.66
C ILE A 648 -25.44 11.60 10.44
N PRO A 649 -26.25 12.67 10.55
CA PRO A 649 -26.37 13.66 9.50
C PRO A 649 -25.12 14.54 9.45
N VAL A 650 -24.54 14.69 8.28
CA VAL A 650 -23.44 15.62 8.01
C VAL A 650 -23.93 16.63 6.98
N SER A 651 -23.83 17.92 7.32
CA SER A 651 -24.26 18.99 6.44
C SER A 651 -23.14 19.98 6.17
N PHE A 652 -23.07 20.43 4.93
CA PHE A 652 -22.21 21.52 4.45
C PHE A 652 -23.03 22.74 3.99
N ALA A 653 -24.30 22.80 4.31
CA ALA A 653 -25.17 23.93 3.97
C ALA A 653 -24.62 25.27 4.52
N GLY A 654 -24.78 26.34 3.75
CA GLY A 654 -24.38 27.70 4.13
C GLY A 654 -22.95 28.11 3.78
N ASN A 655 -22.09 27.20 3.33
CA ASN A 655 -20.74 27.55 2.88
C ASN A 655 -20.60 27.33 1.36
N GLN A 656 -21.07 28.28 0.56
CA GLN A 656 -21.09 28.19 -0.91
C GLN A 656 -19.78 28.64 -1.61
N GLN A 657 -18.83 29.18 -0.86
CA GLN A 657 -17.63 29.80 -1.47
C GLN A 657 -16.53 28.80 -1.84
N LEU A 658 -16.48 27.61 -1.20
CA LEU A 658 -15.43 26.63 -1.42
C LEU A 658 -15.96 25.41 -2.15
N SER A 659 -15.22 24.98 -3.17
CA SER A 659 -15.57 23.82 -4.01
C SER A 659 -15.42 22.49 -3.25
N TRP A 660 -14.42 22.39 -2.36
CA TRP A 660 -14.10 21.18 -1.59
C TRP A 660 -14.14 21.47 -0.10
N ARG A 661 -14.91 20.69 0.64
CA ARG A 661 -15.15 20.89 2.06
C ARG A 661 -14.98 19.57 2.81
N GLY A 662 -14.49 19.63 4.04
CA GLY A 662 -14.27 18.44 4.84
C GLY A 662 -14.60 18.65 6.33
N LYS A 663 -15.08 17.58 6.97
CA LYS A 663 -15.34 17.52 8.43
C LYS A 663 -14.77 16.23 9.00
N LEU A 664 -14.27 16.32 10.22
CA LEU A 664 -13.93 15.18 11.07
C LEU A 664 -14.84 15.16 12.30
N ILE A 665 -15.60 14.09 12.42
CA ILE A 665 -16.45 13.80 13.57
C ILE A 665 -15.83 12.65 14.35
N ILE A 666 -15.71 12.81 15.67
CA ILE A 666 -15.23 11.76 16.58
C ILE A 666 -16.41 11.18 17.32
N ILE A 667 -16.46 9.87 17.36
CA ILE A 667 -17.43 9.07 18.08
C ILE A 667 -16.66 8.23 19.10
N ARG A 668 -16.89 8.48 20.38
CA ARG A 668 -16.14 7.83 21.47
C ARG A 668 -17.09 7.11 22.39
N GLY A 669 -16.82 5.81 22.61
CA GLY A 669 -17.56 5.03 23.60
C GLY A 669 -17.34 5.56 25.01
N THR A 670 -18.43 5.83 25.74
CA THR A 670 -18.34 6.24 27.13
C THR A 670 -17.84 5.09 28.00
N THR A 671 -16.97 5.37 28.98
CA THR A 671 -16.71 4.42 30.06
C THR A 671 -17.98 4.27 30.89
N ALA A 672 -18.39 3.03 31.16
CA ALA A 672 -19.52 2.75 32.03
C ALA A 672 -19.27 3.26 33.45
#